data_23c4f79858403dc7f57ec8517327c71e
#
_entry.id   23c4f79858403dc7f57ec8517327c71e
#
_cell.length_a   1.000
_cell.length_b   1.000
_cell.length_c   1.000
_cell.angle_alpha   90.00
_cell.angle_beta   90.00
_cell.angle_gamma   90.00
#
_symmetry.space_group_name_H-M   'P 1'
#
loop_
_entity.id
_entity.type
_entity.pdbx_description
1 polymer ?
#
loop_
_entity_poly.entity_id
_entity_poly.type
_entity_poly.pdbx_seq_one_letter_code
_entity_poly.pdbx_strand_id
1 'polypeptide(L)'
;VAMLQMILRKMMNNRWLVGSLLIGLIVAVGLVSSIPAFTSGVLQRMLTKDLEEYQKNVKRFPGGLLISVNQNKLGKNGTGLVDEMAAHLQSKVIASLGVPVYEEVTILRTIPFDARQPNIQPKNPISSESTRLYSLSALEQHMTLIDGRLPAATPVDGVYEALVTEKALKDRRMVLGSLYELTASEAKGLKVRIKPVGVFKEKEGNDPYWFVTTSEYSNGFILDERLFRKTFLEEKNLVISTQMYAAFHYQSFRISDTEKLNSVVAGIEGKLQQLGLKKAEINVQFPAASLVGKYNEQEKQFKTILWSLYIPIFIMLGLYLVMVSGLIVERQRTEIAVLGSRGASRMQIFSIYFMEIAILGLCAFLIGPVVGIQLSKILGISNGFLEFVDRKGLDVTISSEVFVYAAWMVLACITLVLISVFLATRQNIVTHKQSMARMGGRAIWHRLFLDVLLLAISWYGWYSYQNAAETAAKTSEGASAISIDFLLFFVPVLFSLGFGLLLLRLYPWVLRLMSWAGRSFFPLSLHTTLVQVGRAPRQYHFLMLFVTSTVAVGMFSASMARTINQNAEERIRYQMGADIRLKAEWKSDKPEVTVFRRGNNVAEEGEEGGVEKEPVAPPVQYVEPDFALYSGLPGVEHATKVYVNGLAEASFRGDPVKDITLMGIDPNEFAKTAWMKPDLLPHHFHEYLNLIAKEPRALLLSRSLADKLQVVEGQTILLGWGDSRRVEMIVYAIVDYWPGWNPATVKSTYGSRMEEQYLAVANLPFVQDKIRQEPYEVWIKMKEGASSESLYKGLEQEGVKLAMLNNAKQQVIQVKNSAFYLGLNGSLTLGFLLSMLVTFIGYVLYWVLTLGARKLQYGVFRAMGMPFRQLLAILAWEQLLTFGVAFAIGMTAGKLANSLFLPALSLYLHADKQVPPFTVISRPQDEQIIYTFIAVTLVIGIGIVGILLSRMQIHQAVKLGED
;
A
#
# COMPACT_ATOMS: atom_id res chain seq x y z
N VAL A 1 11.97 -28.27 -43.16
CA VAL A 1 11.30 -27.19 -43.91
C VAL A 1 9.89 -27.63 -44.27
N ALA A 2 9.67 -28.79 -44.91
CA ALA A 2 8.34 -29.25 -45.36
C ALA A 2 7.33 -29.42 -44.20
N MET A 3 7.75 -29.97 -43.05
CA MET A 3 6.94 -30.11 -41.87
C MET A 3 6.51 -28.74 -41.29
N LEU A 4 7.41 -27.77 -41.24
CA LEU A 4 7.10 -26.42 -40.78
C LEU A 4 6.12 -25.70 -41.70
N GLN A 5 6.29 -25.83 -43.03
CA GLN A 5 5.34 -25.28 -44.01
C GLN A 5 3.95 -25.88 -43.86
N MET A 6 3.87 -27.19 -43.62
CA MET A 6 2.61 -27.88 -43.36
C MET A 6 1.91 -27.32 -42.08
N ILE A 7 2.67 -27.16 -41.01
CA ILE A 7 2.16 -26.63 -39.75
C ILE A 7 1.65 -25.20 -39.95
N LEU A 8 2.43 -24.31 -40.62
CA LEU A 8 2.03 -22.93 -40.87
C LEU A 8 0.77 -22.86 -41.74
N ARG A 9 0.65 -23.66 -42.82
CA ARG A 9 -0.58 -23.74 -43.60
C ARG A 9 -1.79 -24.21 -42.75
N LYS A 10 -1.59 -25.21 -41.88
CA LYS A 10 -2.62 -25.69 -40.95
C LYS A 10 -3.05 -24.58 -39.99
N MET A 11 -2.12 -23.83 -39.42
CA MET A 11 -2.39 -22.69 -38.56
C MET A 11 -3.19 -21.61 -39.30
N MET A 12 -2.83 -21.27 -40.54
CA MET A 12 -3.54 -20.29 -41.37
C MET A 12 -4.97 -20.71 -41.68
N ASN A 13 -5.19 -21.97 -41.94
CA ASN A 13 -6.54 -22.51 -42.19
C ASN A 13 -7.44 -22.45 -40.95
N ASN A 14 -6.84 -22.54 -39.76
CA ASN A 14 -7.54 -22.49 -38.48
C ASN A 14 -7.27 -21.18 -37.71
N ARG A 15 -7.03 -20.09 -38.42
CA ARG A 15 -6.58 -18.79 -37.89
C ARG A 15 -7.34 -18.27 -36.68
N TRP A 16 -8.65 -18.42 -36.62
CA TRP A 16 -9.48 -17.98 -35.49
C TRP A 16 -9.21 -18.77 -34.20
N LEU A 17 -9.06 -20.10 -34.30
CA LEU A 17 -8.75 -20.97 -33.16
C LEU A 17 -7.35 -20.76 -32.69
N VAL A 18 -6.40 -20.72 -33.61
CA VAL A 18 -4.99 -20.46 -33.32
C VAL A 18 -4.80 -19.08 -32.72
N GLY A 19 -5.49 -18.05 -33.28
CA GLY A 19 -5.47 -16.69 -32.79
C GLY A 19 -6.04 -16.58 -31.36
N SER A 20 -7.14 -17.26 -31.05
CA SER A 20 -7.71 -17.23 -29.70
C SER A 20 -6.82 -17.94 -28.66
N LEU A 21 -6.16 -19.04 -29.06
CA LEU A 21 -5.19 -19.71 -28.19
C LEU A 21 -3.97 -18.81 -27.95
N LEU A 22 -3.47 -18.15 -29.00
CA LEU A 22 -2.37 -17.20 -28.90
C LEU A 22 -2.71 -16.02 -27.98
N ILE A 23 -3.90 -15.44 -28.09
CA ILE A 23 -4.36 -14.38 -27.20
C ILE A 23 -4.37 -14.86 -25.74
N GLY A 24 -4.90 -16.05 -25.47
CA GLY A 24 -4.88 -16.63 -24.13
C GLY A 24 -3.47 -16.81 -23.56
N LEU A 25 -2.55 -17.29 -24.40
CA LEU A 25 -1.14 -17.44 -24.04
C LEU A 25 -0.49 -16.07 -23.77
N ILE A 26 -0.69 -15.08 -24.64
CA ILE A 26 -0.14 -13.73 -24.47
C ILE A 26 -0.67 -13.08 -23.20
N VAL A 27 -1.99 -13.21 -22.93
CA VAL A 27 -2.59 -12.65 -21.71
C VAL A 27 -2.03 -13.32 -20.46
N ALA A 28 -1.89 -14.66 -20.47
CA ALA A 28 -1.32 -15.39 -19.34
C ALA A 28 0.14 -15.00 -19.07
N VAL A 29 0.97 -14.96 -20.12
CA VAL A 29 2.37 -14.56 -20.03
C VAL A 29 2.51 -13.08 -19.64
N GLY A 30 1.70 -12.21 -20.22
CA GLY A 30 1.68 -10.77 -19.91
C GLY A 30 1.31 -10.52 -18.46
N LEU A 31 0.30 -11.22 -17.95
CA LEU A 31 -0.13 -11.08 -16.56
C LEU A 31 0.96 -11.50 -15.57
N VAL A 32 1.62 -12.64 -15.80
CA VAL A 32 2.73 -13.09 -14.93
C VAL A 32 3.92 -12.15 -15.03
N SER A 33 4.25 -11.69 -16.24
CA SER A 33 5.33 -10.73 -16.48
C SER A 33 5.06 -9.37 -15.84
N SER A 34 3.79 -9.01 -15.61
CA SER A 34 3.43 -7.75 -14.96
C SER A 34 3.77 -7.75 -13.46
N ILE A 35 3.87 -8.90 -12.80
CA ILE A 35 4.17 -8.98 -11.36
C ILE A 35 5.52 -8.34 -11.01
N PRO A 36 6.66 -8.82 -11.54
CA PRO A 36 7.94 -8.20 -11.22
C PRO A 36 8.05 -6.78 -11.76
N ALA A 37 7.51 -6.51 -12.95
CA ALA A 37 7.53 -5.20 -13.56
C ALA A 37 6.76 -4.14 -12.73
N PHE A 38 5.57 -4.47 -12.27
CA PHE A 38 4.75 -3.60 -11.43
C PHE A 38 5.37 -3.41 -10.04
N THR A 39 5.83 -4.50 -9.41
CA THR A 39 6.43 -4.45 -8.07
C THR A 39 7.63 -3.53 -8.04
N SER A 40 8.57 -3.71 -8.97
CA SER A 40 9.75 -2.84 -9.06
C SER A 40 9.38 -1.38 -9.34
N GLY A 41 8.43 -1.12 -10.24
CA GLY A 41 8.02 0.24 -10.60
C GLY A 41 7.32 0.99 -9.45
N VAL A 42 6.39 0.33 -8.74
CA VAL A 42 5.65 0.94 -7.62
C VAL A 42 6.56 1.18 -6.43
N LEU A 43 7.32 0.17 -6.02
CA LEU A 43 8.19 0.28 -4.86
C LEU A 43 9.33 1.28 -5.11
N GLN A 44 9.86 1.35 -6.35
CA GLN A 44 10.85 2.37 -6.71
C GLN A 44 10.28 3.79 -6.59
N ARG A 45 9.07 4.02 -7.07
CA ARG A 45 8.38 5.31 -6.93
C ARG A 45 8.18 5.71 -5.47
N MET A 46 7.82 4.73 -4.63
CA MET A 46 7.64 4.97 -3.20
C MET A 46 8.96 5.23 -2.49
N LEU A 47 10.01 4.47 -2.81
CA LEU A 47 11.34 4.69 -2.29
C LEU A 47 11.80 6.14 -2.56
N THR A 48 11.63 6.61 -3.80
CA THR A 48 12.00 7.99 -4.17
C THR A 48 11.21 9.00 -3.34
N LYS A 49 9.89 8.79 -3.18
CA LYS A 49 9.03 9.65 -2.38
C LYS A 49 9.42 9.64 -0.90
N ASP A 50 9.68 8.48 -0.32
CA ASP A 50 10.08 8.36 1.08
C ASP A 50 11.46 9.00 1.34
N LEU A 51 12.38 8.94 0.37
CA LEU A 51 13.64 9.65 0.43
C LEU A 51 13.43 11.18 0.43
N GLU A 52 12.53 11.71 -0.40
CA GLU A 52 12.14 13.11 -0.41
C GLU A 52 11.46 13.55 0.90
N GLU A 53 10.58 12.71 1.43
CA GLU A 53 9.87 12.95 2.69
C GLU A 53 10.81 12.88 3.89
N TYR A 54 11.82 12.00 3.86
CA TYR A 54 12.87 11.93 4.84
C TYR A 54 13.64 13.25 4.94
N GLN A 55 13.99 13.87 3.79
CA GLN A 55 14.66 15.18 3.76
C GLN A 55 13.82 16.27 4.45
N LYS A 56 12.51 16.27 4.20
CA LYS A 56 11.59 17.26 4.81
C LYS A 56 11.42 17.08 6.31
N ASN A 57 11.25 15.83 6.76
CA ASN A 57 10.91 15.51 8.14
C ASN A 57 12.14 15.52 9.06
N VAL A 58 13.24 14.94 8.59
CA VAL A 58 14.48 14.78 9.39
C VAL A 58 15.46 15.93 9.16
N LYS A 59 15.22 16.76 8.12
CA LYS A 59 16.10 17.86 7.70
C LYS A 59 17.53 17.38 7.43
N ARG A 60 17.69 16.16 6.90
CA ARG A 60 18.97 15.58 6.47
C ARG A 60 18.87 15.14 5.03
N PHE A 61 19.96 15.28 4.27
CA PHE A 61 20.00 14.88 2.88
C PHE A 61 19.96 13.34 2.77
N PRO A 62 18.93 12.75 2.10
CA PRO A 62 18.70 11.30 2.12
C PRO A 62 19.79 10.49 1.40
N GLY A 63 20.43 11.07 0.37
CA GLY A 63 21.54 10.47 -0.35
C GLY A 63 22.91 10.65 0.33
N GLY A 64 22.93 11.18 1.56
CA GLY A 64 24.15 11.47 2.30
C GLY A 64 24.75 10.22 2.96
N LEU A 65 26.00 9.91 2.63
CA LEU A 65 26.83 8.95 3.35
C LEU A 65 27.76 9.70 4.28
N LEU A 66 27.55 9.59 5.59
CA LEU A 66 28.42 10.17 6.60
C LEU A 66 29.23 9.08 7.30
N ILE A 67 30.53 9.19 7.19
CA ILE A 67 31.50 8.34 7.90
C ILE A 67 32.09 9.19 9.03
N SER A 68 31.84 8.84 10.26
CA SER A 68 32.35 9.54 11.45
C SER A 68 33.29 8.65 12.24
N VAL A 69 34.48 9.13 12.49
CA VAL A 69 35.46 8.50 13.41
C VAL A 69 35.61 9.43 14.61
N ASN A 70 35.36 8.91 15.81
CA ASN A 70 35.47 9.65 17.05
C ASN A 70 36.48 8.94 17.95
N GLN A 71 37.58 9.61 18.29
CA GLN A 71 38.61 9.12 19.20
C GLN A 71 38.95 10.19 20.25
N ASN A 72 39.45 9.78 21.43
CA ASN A 72 39.91 10.75 22.42
C ASN A 72 41.03 11.62 21.88
N LYS A 73 41.87 11.09 20.97
CA LYS A 73 42.85 11.81 20.14
C LYS A 73 43.16 10.99 18.91
N LEU A 74 43.23 11.62 17.73
CA LEU A 74 43.53 10.95 16.46
C LEU A 74 45.02 10.44 16.35
N GLY A 75 45.74 10.37 17.42
CA GLY A 75 47.12 9.89 17.48
C GLY A 75 48.13 10.65 16.57
N LYS A 76 49.39 10.28 16.61
CA LYS A 76 50.41 10.92 15.80
C LYS A 76 50.24 10.75 14.27
N ASN A 77 49.43 9.79 13.83
CA ASN A 77 49.11 9.51 12.41
C ASN A 77 47.74 10.05 11.97
N GLY A 78 47.18 11.06 12.65
CA GLY A 78 45.86 11.61 12.33
C GLY A 78 45.72 12.10 10.87
N THR A 79 46.74 12.70 10.31
CA THR A 79 46.77 13.10 8.90
C THR A 79 46.69 11.91 7.97
N GLY A 80 47.48 10.85 8.23
CA GLY A 80 47.48 9.62 7.43
C GLY A 80 46.10 8.94 7.46
N LEU A 81 45.44 8.90 8.62
CA LEU A 81 44.11 8.34 8.74
C LEU A 81 43.09 9.14 7.90
N VAL A 82 43.09 10.46 7.97
CA VAL A 82 42.20 11.34 7.18
C VAL A 82 42.43 11.12 5.68
N ASP A 83 43.67 11.06 5.23
CA ASP A 83 44.04 10.87 3.82
C ASP A 83 43.66 9.47 3.32
N GLU A 84 43.86 8.41 4.11
CA GLU A 84 43.48 7.05 3.74
C GLU A 84 41.96 6.89 3.71
N MET A 85 41.23 7.54 4.60
CA MET A 85 39.74 7.56 4.58
C MET A 85 39.25 8.27 3.32
N ALA A 86 39.81 9.41 2.96
CA ALA A 86 39.44 10.15 1.75
C ALA A 86 39.75 9.34 0.48
N ALA A 87 40.92 8.73 0.39
CA ALA A 87 41.32 7.88 -0.71
C ALA A 87 40.39 6.64 -0.84
N HIS A 88 39.99 6.03 0.28
CA HIS A 88 39.06 4.90 0.28
C HIS A 88 37.65 5.31 -0.15
N LEU A 89 37.18 6.46 0.29
CA LEU A 89 35.88 7.00 -0.11
C LEU A 89 35.85 7.20 -1.64
N GLN A 90 36.85 7.88 -2.20
CA GLN A 90 36.90 8.18 -3.64
C GLN A 90 37.14 6.93 -4.49
N SER A 91 38.19 6.15 -4.19
CA SER A 91 38.64 5.09 -5.07
C SER A 91 37.78 3.82 -5.01
N LYS A 92 37.17 3.53 -3.86
CA LYS A 92 36.40 2.29 -3.67
C LYS A 92 34.92 2.54 -3.47
N VAL A 93 34.53 3.42 -2.56
CA VAL A 93 33.13 3.60 -2.17
C VAL A 93 32.34 4.25 -3.33
N ILE A 94 32.78 5.41 -3.79
CA ILE A 94 32.09 6.14 -4.87
C ILE A 94 32.14 5.33 -6.17
N ALA A 95 33.31 4.78 -6.51
CA ALA A 95 33.48 3.97 -7.71
C ALA A 95 32.60 2.70 -7.69
N SER A 96 32.47 2.01 -6.53
CA SER A 96 31.67 0.81 -6.42
C SER A 96 30.16 1.10 -6.50
N LEU A 97 29.68 2.22 -5.96
CA LEU A 97 28.27 2.60 -6.05
C LEU A 97 27.88 2.95 -7.49
N GLY A 98 28.76 3.62 -8.25
CA GLY A 98 28.49 4.02 -9.64
C GLY A 98 27.33 5.01 -9.76
N VAL A 99 27.02 5.74 -8.67
CA VAL A 99 25.99 6.79 -8.60
C VAL A 99 26.69 8.14 -8.61
N PRO A 100 26.22 9.13 -9.38
CA PRO A 100 26.81 10.47 -9.38
C PRO A 100 26.80 11.10 -7.98
N VAL A 101 27.87 11.82 -7.67
CA VAL A 101 28.07 12.56 -6.41
C VAL A 101 27.81 14.04 -6.66
N TYR A 102 27.07 14.69 -5.78
CA TYR A 102 26.88 16.14 -5.76
C TYR A 102 28.09 16.83 -5.12
N GLU A 103 28.43 16.37 -3.90
CA GLU A 103 29.44 17.02 -3.05
C GLU A 103 30.17 16.00 -2.20
N GLU A 104 31.45 16.31 -1.91
CA GLU A 104 32.29 15.59 -0.95
C GLU A 104 32.81 16.59 0.08
N VAL A 105 32.56 16.35 1.36
CA VAL A 105 32.90 17.25 2.44
C VAL A 105 33.68 16.54 3.54
N THR A 106 34.81 17.12 3.94
CA THR A 106 35.58 16.68 5.10
C THR A 106 35.37 17.67 6.25
N ILE A 107 34.94 17.16 7.39
CA ILE A 107 34.70 17.95 8.60
C ILE A 107 35.61 17.45 9.69
N LEU A 108 36.44 18.36 10.21
CA LEU A 108 37.35 18.09 11.32
C LEU A 108 36.88 18.86 12.57
N ARG A 109 36.96 18.21 13.73
CA ARG A 109 36.48 18.77 15.01
C ARG A 109 37.48 18.52 16.11
N THR A 110 37.79 19.57 16.88
CA THR A 110 38.72 19.49 18.02
C THR A 110 38.05 18.97 19.29
N ILE A 111 38.88 18.75 20.32
CA ILE A 111 38.46 18.60 21.71
C ILE A 111 37.64 19.82 22.16
N PRO A 112 36.81 19.71 23.21
CA PRO A 112 36.08 20.83 23.77
C PRO A 112 37.00 21.82 24.43
N PHE A 113 36.64 23.10 24.32
CA PHE A 113 37.32 24.22 24.96
C PHE A 113 36.32 25.01 25.79
N ASP A 114 36.75 25.60 26.90
CA ASP A 114 36.02 26.58 27.69
C ASP A 114 36.33 27.98 27.13
N ALA A 115 35.29 28.66 26.62
CA ALA A 115 35.43 29.98 26.02
C ALA A 115 35.20 31.10 27.08
N ARG A 116 36.12 32.07 27.16
CA ARG A 116 36.01 33.24 28.02
C ARG A 116 36.36 34.53 27.25
N GLN A 117 35.63 35.60 27.53
CA GLN A 117 36.00 36.94 27.05
C GLN A 117 36.91 37.57 28.10
N PRO A 118 38.11 38.06 27.74
CA PRO A 118 39.09 38.60 28.72
C PRO A 118 38.59 39.78 29.55
N ASN A 119 37.63 40.56 29.03
CA ASN A 119 37.18 41.79 29.62
C ASN A 119 35.82 41.73 30.37
N ILE A 120 35.25 40.55 30.53
CA ILE A 120 33.95 40.37 31.20
C ILE A 120 34.11 39.39 32.36
N GLN A 121 33.95 39.92 33.59
CA GLN A 121 33.89 39.02 34.77
C GLN A 121 32.54 38.28 34.75
N PRO A 122 32.54 36.98 34.83
CA PRO A 122 31.28 36.23 34.85
C PRO A 122 30.52 36.50 36.14
N LYS A 123 29.26 36.93 36.03
CA LYS A 123 28.35 37.11 37.18
C LYS A 123 28.07 35.82 37.94
N ASN A 124 28.31 34.66 37.34
CA ASN A 124 28.26 33.34 37.96
C ASN A 124 29.46 32.49 37.51
N PRO A 125 30.25 31.91 38.42
CA PRO A 125 31.44 31.13 38.08
C PRO A 125 31.15 29.74 37.44
N ILE A 126 29.90 29.37 37.22
CA ILE A 126 29.48 28.04 36.74
C ILE A 126 29.21 27.97 35.23
N SER A 127 29.26 29.06 34.49
CA SER A 127 28.98 29.07 33.05
C SER A 127 30.22 29.17 32.19
N SER A 128 31.14 28.18 32.25
CA SER A 128 32.08 27.94 31.18
C SER A 128 31.34 27.20 30.06
N GLU A 129 30.92 27.92 29.06
CA GLU A 129 30.26 27.31 27.92
C GLU A 129 31.28 26.55 27.07
N SER A 130 31.14 25.20 27.02
CA SER A 130 31.97 24.35 26.18
C SER A 130 31.75 24.68 24.69
N THR A 131 32.85 24.97 23.99
CA THR A 131 32.88 25.28 22.54
C THR A 131 33.87 24.37 21.82
N ARG A 132 33.79 24.34 20.50
CA ARG A 132 34.69 23.51 19.67
C ARG A 132 35.16 24.30 18.45
N LEU A 133 36.31 23.88 17.89
CA LEU A 133 36.80 24.36 16.63
C LEU A 133 36.48 23.38 15.54
N TYR A 134 36.00 23.89 14.43
CA TYR A 134 35.62 23.11 13.25
C TYR A 134 36.41 23.57 12.03
N SER A 135 36.61 22.65 11.10
CA SER A 135 37.01 22.93 9.72
C SER A 135 36.08 22.18 8.80
N LEU A 136 35.55 22.84 7.78
CA LEU A 136 34.71 22.28 6.73
C LEU A 136 35.38 22.56 5.38
N SER A 137 35.58 21.53 4.55
CA SER A 137 36.16 21.72 3.22
C SER A 137 35.18 22.45 2.29
N ALA A 138 35.69 23.34 1.43
CA ALA A 138 34.93 24.09 0.42
C ALA A 138 33.74 24.92 0.95
N LEU A 139 33.71 25.27 2.25
CA LEU A 139 32.58 25.98 2.87
C LEU A 139 32.17 27.28 2.17
N GLU A 140 33.14 28.00 1.60
CA GLU A 140 32.91 29.32 0.97
C GLU A 140 31.91 29.31 -0.18
N GLN A 141 31.78 28.17 -0.88
CA GLN A 141 30.88 28.02 -2.02
C GLN A 141 29.43 27.80 -1.59
N HIS A 142 29.20 27.28 -0.37
CA HIS A 142 27.94 26.82 0.17
C HIS A 142 27.35 27.67 1.29
N MET A 143 27.95 28.83 1.55
CA MET A 143 27.47 29.76 2.54
C MET A 143 27.20 31.15 1.96
N THR A 144 26.40 31.94 2.67
CA THR A 144 26.20 33.36 2.43
C THR A 144 26.69 34.10 3.65
N LEU A 145 27.67 35.00 3.47
CA LEU A 145 28.15 35.87 4.53
C LEU A 145 27.08 36.93 4.83
N ILE A 146 26.65 36.98 6.08
CA ILE A 146 25.64 37.95 6.52
C ILE A 146 26.30 39.27 6.95
N ASP A 147 27.42 39.13 7.68
CA ASP A 147 28.18 40.28 8.19
C ASP A 147 29.66 39.91 8.35
N GLY A 148 30.56 40.89 8.26
CA GLY A 148 31.98 40.72 8.42
C GLY A 148 32.72 40.26 7.16
N ARG A 149 33.78 39.47 7.32
CA ARG A 149 34.64 38.95 6.25
C ARG A 149 35.07 37.49 6.45
N LEU A 150 35.69 36.90 5.47
CA LEU A 150 36.31 35.55 5.58
C LEU A 150 37.54 35.60 6.54
N PRO A 151 37.79 34.47 7.25
CA PRO A 151 38.93 34.36 8.15
C PRO A 151 40.24 34.24 7.36
N ALA A 152 41.30 34.78 7.89
CA ALA A 152 42.65 34.66 7.31
C ALA A 152 43.19 33.25 7.44
N ALA A 153 43.91 32.77 6.41
CA ALA A 153 44.58 31.49 6.40
C ALA A 153 45.86 31.39 7.27
N THR A 154 46.21 32.48 7.95
CA THR A 154 47.31 32.56 8.88
C THR A 154 46.94 33.33 10.12
N PRO A 155 47.44 32.98 11.33
CA PRO A 155 47.16 33.75 12.54
C PRO A 155 47.73 35.17 12.42
N VAL A 156 46.92 36.15 12.85
CA VAL A 156 47.33 37.56 12.90
C VAL A 156 47.64 37.88 14.37
N ASP A 157 48.87 38.26 14.66
CA ASP A 157 49.34 38.57 16.06
C ASP A 157 49.04 37.43 17.07
N GLY A 158 49.10 36.17 16.63
CA GLY A 158 48.85 35.02 17.47
C GLY A 158 47.33 34.81 17.78
N VAL A 159 46.44 35.52 17.06
CA VAL A 159 44.98 35.37 17.12
C VAL A 159 44.47 34.65 15.87
N TYR A 160 43.64 33.63 16.07
CA TYR A 160 43.01 32.90 15.00
C TYR A 160 41.65 33.54 14.64
N GLU A 161 41.47 33.82 13.39
CA GLU A 161 40.19 34.33 12.89
C GLU A 161 39.21 33.21 12.60
N ALA A 162 37.94 33.42 12.84
CA ALA A 162 36.92 32.37 12.65
C ALA A 162 35.58 32.91 12.13
N LEU A 163 34.79 32.04 11.49
CA LEU A 163 33.39 32.24 11.18
C LEU A 163 32.52 31.67 12.31
N VAL A 164 31.33 32.28 12.47
CA VAL A 164 30.29 31.82 13.39
C VAL A 164 28.95 31.77 12.65
N THR A 165 28.05 30.86 13.04
CA THR A 165 26.71 30.84 12.50
C THR A 165 25.86 31.98 13.09
N GLU A 166 24.82 32.41 12.35
CA GLU A 166 23.87 33.40 12.85
C GLU A 166 23.24 32.99 14.19
N LYS A 167 22.97 31.70 14.34
CA LYS A 167 22.43 31.13 15.57
C LYS A 167 23.42 31.19 16.73
N ALA A 168 24.72 30.91 16.48
CA ALA A 168 25.75 31.02 17.50
C ALA A 168 25.84 32.45 18.03
N LEU A 169 25.75 33.46 17.14
CA LEU A 169 25.77 34.85 17.50
C LEU A 169 24.61 35.24 18.45
N LYS A 170 23.39 34.77 18.13
CA LYS A 170 22.17 35.05 18.91
C LYS A 170 22.13 34.31 20.24
N ASP A 171 22.31 33.00 20.21
CA ASP A 171 22.12 32.12 21.38
C ASP A 171 23.21 32.36 22.45
N ARG A 172 24.44 32.64 22.01
CA ARG A 172 25.59 32.85 22.89
C ARG A 172 25.95 34.34 23.13
N ARG A 173 25.14 35.22 22.58
CA ARG A 173 25.40 36.69 22.69
C ARG A 173 26.83 37.06 22.29
N MET A 174 27.38 36.40 21.29
CA MET A 174 28.71 36.68 20.78
C MET A 174 28.73 38.04 20.07
N VAL A 175 29.83 38.75 20.17
CA VAL A 175 30.03 40.02 19.47
C VAL A 175 31.09 39.84 18.41
N LEU A 176 30.76 40.17 17.17
CA LEU A 176 31.70 40.12 16.05
C LEU A 176 32.89 41.04 16.32
N GLY A 177 34.10 40.55 16.04
CA GLY A 177 35.33 41.30 16.28
C GLY A 177 35.88 41.23 17.71
N SER A 178 35.14 40.65 18.67
CA SER A 178 35.61 40.47 20.05
C SER A 178 36.64 39.36 20.19
N LEU A 179 37.57 39.50 21.10
CA LEU A 179 38.58 38.47 21.38
C LEU A 179 38.05 37.47 22.40
N TYR A 180 38.19 36.15 22.11
CA TYR A 180 37.87 35.06 23.02
C TYR A 180 39.14 34.25 23.34
N GLU A 181 39.34 33.96 24.61
CA GLU A 181 40.37 33.04 25.07
C GLU A 181 39.75 31.70 25.33
N LEU A 182 40.19 30.68 24.56
CA LEU A 182 39.74 29.28 24.66
C LEU A 182 40.78 28.53 25.49
N THR A 183 40.32 27.87 26.54
CA THR A 183 41.17 26.98 27.37
C THR A 183 40.75 25.55 27.16
N ALA A 184 41.68 24.66 26.81
CA ALA A 184 41.36 23.27 26.57
C ALA A 184 40.98 22.56 27.87
N SER A 185 39.78 21.93 27.90
CA SER A 185 39.28 21.24 29.08
C SER A 185 40.12 19.97 29.42
N GLU A 186 40.69 19.30 28.41
CA GLU A 186 41.45 18.05 28.55
C GLU A 186 42.97 18.23 28.47
N ALA A 187 43.45 19.33 27.88
CA ALA A 187 44.90 19.63 27.75
C ALA A 187 45.25 20.79 28.64
N LYS A 188 45.58 20.53 29.92
CA LYS A 188 45.92 21.54 30.91
C LYS A 188 46.95 22.54 30.41
N GLY A 189 46.58 23.82 30.36
CA GLY A 189 47.47 24.94 30.04
C GLY A 189 47.45 25.40 28.56
N LEU A 190 46.77 24.71 27.65
CA LEU A 190 46.69 25.17 26.28
C LEU A 190 45.63 26.27 26.12
N LYS A 191 46.11 27.45 25.76
CA LYS A 191 45.26 28.62 25.49
C LYS A 191 45.30 28.94 24.00
N VAL A 192 44.13 29.18 23.41
CA VAL A 192 43.97 29.59 22.01
C VAL A 192 43.15 30.89 21.99
N ARG A 193 43.66 31.90 21.28
CA ARG A 193 42.93 33.19 21.12
C ARG A 193 42.18 33.16 19.81
N ILE A 194 40.86 33.38 19.83
CA ILE A 194 40.02 33.43 18.66
C ILE A 194 39.24 34.70 18.56
N LYS A 195 39.10 35.19 17.31
CA LYS A 195 38.31 36.36 16.98
C LYS A 195 37.29 36.03 15.90
N PRO A 196 35.98 36.00 16.15
CA PRO A 196 34.96 35.89 15.11
C PRO A 196 35.00 37.13 14.21
N VAL A 197 35.27 36.94 12.92
CA VAL A 197 35.40 38.02 11.93
C VAL A 197 34.27 38.01 10.89
N GLY A 198 33.46 36.95 10.83
CA GLY A 198 32.31 36.90 9.93
C GLY A 198 31.20 35.98 10.47
N VAL A 199 29.99 36.32 10.05
CA VAL A 199 28.75 35.58 10.36
C VAL A 199 28.16 35.08 9.08
N PHE A 200 27.79 33.82 9.05
CA PHE A 200 27.26 33.18 7.85
C PHE A 200 25.98 32.41 8.11
N LYS A 201 25.24 32.14 7.02
CA LYS A 201 24.10 31.23 6.94
C LYS A 201 24.23 30.32 5.70
N GLU A 202 23.43 29.27 5.63
CA GLU A 202 23.31 28.42 4.43
C GLU A 202 22.93 29.28 3.21
N LYS A 203 23.53 28.98 2.07
CA LYS A 203 23.26 29.71 0.82
C LYS A 203 21.85 29.36 0.30
N GLU A 204 21.49 28.09 0.34
CA GLU A 204 20.18 27.54 -0.06
C GLU A 204 19.68 26.57 1.00
N GLY A 205 18.40 26.60 1.33
CA GLY A 205 17.82 25.79 2.41
C GLY A 205 17.82 24.27 2.16
N ASN A 206 18.20 23.79 0.97
CA ASN A 206 18.26 22.37 0.60
C ASN A 206 19.58 22.00 -0.12
N ASP A 207 20.65 22.75 0.14
CA ASP A 207 21.95 22.47 -0.47
C ASP A 207 22.48 21.08 -0.01
N PRO A 208 22.79 20.15 -0.94
CA PRO A 208 23.29 18.82 -0.63
C PRO A 208 24.62 18.81 0.17
N TYR A 209 25.35 19.92 0.19
CA TYR A 209 26.55 20.09 0.99
C TYR A 209 26.31 19.87 2.49
N TRP A 210 25.14 20.25 2.98
CA TRP A 210 24.81 20.17 4.40
C TRP A 210 24.17 18.82 4.75
N PHE A 211 24.91 17.90 5.37
CA PHE A 211 24.31 16.68 5.95
C PHE A 211 23.41 16.99 7.15
N VAL A 212 23.80 17.98 7.93
CA VAL A 212 23.07 18.50 9.08
C VAL A 212 22.94 20.00 8.96
N THR A 213 21.92 20.59 9.58
CA THR A 213 21.70 22.05 9.54
C THR A 213 22.85 22.81 10.21
N THR A 214 23.14 24.02 9.75
CA THR A 214 24.16 24.91 10.32
C THR A 214 23.97 25.17 11.83
N SER A 215 22.75 24.92 12.35
CA SER A 215 22.47 25.04 13.78
C SER A 215 23.25 24.02 14.64
N GLU A 216 23.75 22.92 14.11
CA GLU A 216 24.62 22.00 14.85
C GLU A 216 26.02 22.59 15.08
N TYR A 217 26.45 23.54 14.28
CA TYR A 217 27.69 24.28 14.45
C TYR A 217 27.56 25.55 15.33
N SER A 218 26.36 25.81 15.90
CA SER A 218 26.12 26.97 16.79
C SER A 218 26.97 26.94 18.07
N ASN A 219 27.56 25.77 18.37
CA ASN A 219 28.45 25.58 19.53
C ASN A 219 29.93 25.71 19.18
N GLY A 220 30.31 26.42 18.11
CA GLY A 220 31.73 26.46 17.76
C GLY A 220 32.13 27.55 16.81
N PHE A 221 33.42 27.58 16.57
CA PHE A 221 34.11 28.49 15.68
C PHE A 221 34.63 27.70 14.47
N ILE A 222 34.39 28.20 13.28
CA ILE A 222 34.85 27.56 12.03
C ILE A 222 36.05 28.33 11.50
N LEU A 223 37.17 27.67 11.35
CA LEU A 223 38.43 28.23 10.88
C LEU A 223 38.66 27.90 9.42
N ASP A 224 39.62 28.62 8.78
CA ASP A 224 40.15 28.27 7.47
C ASP A 224 40.67 26.82 7.46
N GLU A 225 40.39 26.06 6.42
CA GLU A 225 40.73 24.65 6.31
C GLU A 225 42.21 24.37 6.38
N ARG A 226 43.03 25.16 5.68
CA ARG A 226 44.51 25.00 5.62
C ARG A 226 45.13 25.33 6.95
N LEU A 227 44.69 26.44 7.59
CA LEU A 227 45.15 26.82 8.90
C LEU A 227 44.80 25.79 9.96
N PHE A 228 43.56 25.28 9.94
CA PHE A 228 43.09 24.29 10.90
C PHE A 228 43.89 23.00 10.78
N ARG A 229 44.06 22.47 9.55
CA ARG A 229 44.76 21.20 9.27
C ARG A 229 46.22 21.29 9.77
N LYS A 230 46.95 22.33 9.40
CA LYS A 230 48.33 22.54 9.83
C LYS A 230 48.46 22.68 11.35
N THR A 231 47.64 23.52 11.95
CA THR A 231 47.82 23.87 13.37
C THR A 231 47.22 22.87 14.33
N PHE A 232 45.97 22.44 14.10
CA PHE A 232 45.23 21.65 15.09
C PHE A 232 45.27 20.14 14.83
N LEU A 233 45.48 19.71 13.57
CA LEU A 233 45.66 18.31 13.20
C LEU A 233 47.11 17.89 13.25
N GLU A 234 48.00 18.61 12.56
CA GLU A 234 49.42 18.22 12.39
C GLU A 234 50.29 18.62 13.59
N GLU A 235 50.30 19.90 13.95
CA GLU A 235 51.23 20.42 14.99
C GLU A 235 50.74 20.11 16.40
N LYS A 236 49.49 20.42 16.74
CA LYS A 236 48.93 20.32 18.10
C LYS A 236 48.20 19.01 18.41
N ASN A 237 47.83 18.22 17.39
CA ASN A 237 47.13 16.96 17.51
C ASN A 237 45.90 17.01 18.49
N LEU A 238 45.00 17.97 18.24
CA LEU A 238 43.84 18.23 19.09
C LEU A 238 42.53 17.79 18.44
N VAL A 239 42.56 17.21 17.26
CA VAL A 239 41.39 16.72 16.55
C VAL A 239 40.98 15.37 17.15
N ILE A 240 39.69 15.26 17.51
CA ILE A 240 39.10 14.04 18.09
C ILE A 240 38.05 13.43 17.20
N SER A 241 37.58 14.15 16.21
CA SER A 241 36.58 13.62 15.29
C SER A 241 36.86 14.06 13.88
N THR A 242 36.86 13.07 12.99
CA THR A 242 36.91 13.26 11.54
C THR A 242 35.60 12.73 10.96
N GLN A 243 34.95 13.55 10.19
CA GLN A 243 33.75 13.17 9.48
C GLN A 243 33.97 13.36 7.98
N MET A 244 33.65 12.36 7.19
CA MET A 244 33.64 12.44 5.73
C MET A 244 32.24 12.23 5.25
N TYR A 245 31.76 13.13 4.46
CA TYR A 245 30.44 13.15 3.91
C TYR A 245 30.50 13.14 2.39
N ALA A 246 29.68 12.28 1.77
CA ALA A 246 29.47 12.27 0.32
C ALA A 246 27.97 12.31 0.05
N ALA A 247 27.53 13.26 -0.76
CA ALA A 247 26.15 13.46 -1.16
C ALA A 247 25.91 12.80 -2.53
N PHE A 248 25.14 11.74 -2.59
CA PHE A 248 24.80 11.02 -3.82
C PHE A 248 23.46 11.47 -4.40
N HIS A 249 23.31 11.35 -5.71
CA HIS A 249 22.01 11.51 -6.38
C HIS A 249 21.02 10.41 -5.91
N TYR A 250 20.28 10.65 -4.84
CA TYR A 250 19.41 9.66 -4.20
C TYR A 250 18.31 9.13 -5.12
N GLN A 251 17.88 9.89 -6.12
CA GLN A 251 16.90 9.46 -7.12
C GLN A 251 17.44 8.33 -8.03
N SER A 252 18.75 8.12 -8.07
CA SER A 252 19.41 7.06 -8.85
C SER A 252 19.45 5.73 -8.11
N PHE A 253 19.22 5.69 -6.80
CA PHE A 253 19.19 4.45 -6.03
C PHE A 253 18.00 3.58 -6.40
N ARG A 254 18.29 2.28 -6.62
CA ARG A 254 17.28 1.27 -6.93
C ARG A 254 17.19 0.25 -5.80
N ILE A 255 16.03 -0.40 -5.68
CA ILE A 255 15.82 -1.47 -4.70
C ILE A 255 16.80 -2.63 -4.94
N SER A 256 17.12 -2.92 -6.21
CA SER A 256 18.14 -3.91 -6.58
C SER A 256 19.55 -3.63 -6.03
N ASP A 257 19.80 -2.41 -5.60
CA ASP A 257 21.13 -2.01 -5.10
C ASP A 257 21.32 -2.34 -3.60
N THR A 258 20.36 -2.98 -2.94
CA THR A 258 20.39 -3.30 -1.51
C THR A 258 21.67 -4.02 -1.09
N GLU A 259 22.04 -5.10 -1.79
CA GLU A 259 23.25 -5.86 -1.49
C GLU A 259 24.52 -5.03 -1.70
N LYS A 260 24.52 -4.21 -2.73
CA LYS A 260 25.61 -3.31 -3.07
C LYS A 260 25.79 -2.22 -2.01
N LEU A 261 24.70 -1.58 -1.58
CA LEU A 261 24.71 -0.57 -0.52
C LEU A 261 25.17 -1.16 0.82
N ASN A 262 24.67 -2.32 1.20
CA ASN A 262 25.08 -3.01 2.42
C ASN A 262 26.55 -3.45 2.39
N SER A 263 27.03 -3.96 1.25
CA SER A 263 28.42 -4.35 1.08
C SER A 263 29.39 -3.15 1.18
N VAL A 264 28.96 -1.98 0.69
CA VAL A 264 29.71 -0.73 0.80
C VAL A 264 29.82 -0.29 2.26
N VAL A 265 28.71 -0.29 3.02
CA VAL A 265 28.73 0.07 4.45
C VAL A 265 29.62 -0.89 5.23
N ALA A 266 29.47 -2.20 5.03
CA ALA A 266 30.31 -3.21 5.67
C ALA A 266 31.80 -3.10 5.27
N GLY A 267 32.07 -2.77 4.00
CA GLY A 267 33.41 -2.54 3.47
C GLY A 267 34.12 -1.33 4.12
N ILE A 268 33.37 -0.24 4.35
CA ILE A 268 33.86 0.94 5.07
C ILE A 268 34.23 0.56 6.51
N GLU A 269 33.32 -0.08 7.23
CA GLU A 269 33.57 -0.51 8.62
C GLU A 269 34.79 -1.45 8.71
N GLY A 270 34.85 -2.44 7.81
CA GLY A 270 35.96 -3.39 7.76
C GLY A 270 37.30 -2.72 7.47
N LYS A 271 37.37 -1.73 6.55
CA LYS A 271 38.59 -0.99 6.25
C LYS A 271 39.04 -0.13 7.43
N LEU A 272 38.10 0.55 8.09
CA LEU A 272 38.41 1.38 9.25
C LEU A 272 38.90 0.53 10.43
N GLN A 273 38.36 -0.66 10.64
CA GLN A 273 38.89 -1.61 11.62
C GLN A 273 40.30 -2.11 11.28
N GLN A 274 40.62 -2.34 9.99
CA GLN A 274 41.99 -2.67 9.53
C GLN A 274 42.99 -1.55 9.82
N LEU A 275 42.53 -0.29 9.85
CA LEU A 275 43.32 0.87 10.26
C LEU A 275 43.48 1.01 11.78
N GLY A 276 43.04 0.03 12.54
CA GLY A 276 43.17 -0.02 14.00
C GLY A 276 42.11 0.66 14.80
N LEU A 277 41.00 1.07 14.18
CA LEU A 277 39.87 1.73 14.84
C LEU A 277 38.95 0.68 15.48
N LYS A 278 38.47 0.96 16.69
CA LYS A 278 37.48 0.11 17.37
C LYS A 278 36.08 0.37 16.81
N LYS A 279 35.24 -0.65 16.77
CA LYS A 279 33.86 -0.52 16.28
C LYS A 279 33.07 0.61 16.99
N ALA A 280 33.32 0.84 18.27
CA ALA A 280 32.68 1.93 19.04
C ALA A 280 33.14 3.34 18.61
N GLU A 281 34.28 3.47 17.92
CA GLU A 281 34.83 4.73 17.43
C GLU A 281 34.31 5.07 16.02
N ILE A 282 33.69 4.10 15.33
CA ILE A 282 33.24 4.20 13.95
C ILE A 282 31.72 4.34 13.94
N ASN A 283 31.20 5.37 13.25
CA ASN A 283 29.78 5.54 13.00
C ASN A 283 29.58 5.84 11.52
N VAL A 284 28.92 4.93 10.80
CA VAL A 284 28.56 5.08 9.40
C VAL A 284 27.05 5.30 9.31
N GLN A 285 26.64 6.44 8.80
CA GLN A 285 25.24 6.79 8.59
C GLN A 285 24.97 6.89 7.10
N PHE A 286 24.11 6.02 6.59
CA PHE A 286 23.66 6.03 5.21
C PHE A 286 22.13 5.80 5.16
N PRO A 287 21.33 6.87 5.29
CA PRO A 287 19.87 6.76 5.33
C PRO A 287 19.29 6.02 4.13
N ALA A 288 19.84 6.28 2.93
CA ALA A 288 19.40 5.58 1.72
C ALA A 288 19.56 4.05 1.84
N ALA A 289 20.66 3.55 2.39
CA ALA A 289 20.88 2.10 2.52
C ALA A 289 19.84 1.44 3.41
N SER A 290 19.49 2.06 4.54
CA SER A 290 18.48 1.54 5.47
C SER A 290 17.07 1.56 4.86
N LEU A 291 16.73 2.63 4.12
CA LEU A 291 15.44 2.74 3.42
C LEU A 291 15.35 1.73 2.27
N VAL A 292 16.38 1.64 1.42
CA VAL A 292 16.42 0.66 0.31
C VAL A 292 16.32 -0.78 0.84
N GLY A 293 17.02 -1.10 1.94
CA GLY A 293 16.92 -2.40 2.63
C GLY A 293 15.51 -2.72 3.11
N LYS A 294 14.80 -1.75 3.71
CA LYS A 294 13.40 -1.90 4.10
C LYS A 294 12.50 -2.21 2.90
N TYR A 295 12.72 -1.53 1.77
CA TYR A 295 11.95 -1.76 0.56
C TYR A 295 12.24 -3.13 -0.09
N ASN A 296 13.44 -3.66 0.03
CA ASN A 296 13.77 -5.01 -0.43
C ASN A 296 12.99 -6.10 0.33
N GLU A 297 12.82 -5.95 1.64
CA GLU A 297 11.95 -6.86 2.43
C GLU A 297 10.48 -6.71 2.04
N GLN A 298 10.01 -5.49 1.84
CA GLN A 298 8.65 -5.22 1.38
C GLN A 298 8.39 -5.79 -0.02
N GLU A 299 9.38 -5.82 -0.90
CA GLU A 299 9.26 -6.38 -2.24
C GLU A 299 8.87 -7.86 -2.21
N LYS A 300 9.48 -8.66 -1.34
CA LYS A 300 9.16 -10.09 -1.19
C LYS A 300 7.71 -10.29 -0.73
N GLN A 301 7.30 -9.53 0.29
CA GLN A 301 5.93 -9.59 0.80
C GLN A 301 4.93 -9.15 -0.27
N PHE A 302 5.24 -8.07 -0.99
CA PHE A 302 4.37 -7.53 -2.03
C PHE A 302 4.21 -8.47 -3.22
N LYS A 303 5.29 -9.11 -3.69
CA LYS A 303 5.23 -10.17 -4.72
C LYS A 303 4.31 -11.32 -4.27
N THR A 304 4.38 -11.74 -3.01
CA THR A 304 3.51 -12.80 -2.47
C THR A 304 2.04 -12.40 -2.51
N ILE A 305 1.71 -11.17 -2.14
CA ILE A 305 0.34 -10.64 -2.20
C ILE A 305 -0.17 -10.62 -3.65
N LEU A 306 0.62 -10.12 -4.60
CA LEU A 306 0.24 -10.07 -6.00
C LEU A 306 0.02 -11.48 -6.58
N TRP A 307 0.87 -12.45 -6.25
CA TRP A 307 0.68 -13.84 -6.63
C TRP A 307 -0.67 -14.37 -6.11
N SER A 308 -0.97 -14.11 -4.84
CA SER A 308 -2.24 -14.54 -4.23
C SER A 308 -3.45 -13.95 -4.94
N LEU A 309 -3.41 -12.67 -5.30
CA LEU A 309 -4.48 -11.98 -6.03
C LEU A 309 -4.65 -12.48 -7.46
N TYR A 310 -3.59 -12.99 -8.09
CA TYR A 310 -3.64 -13.47 -9.46
C TYR A 310 -4.04 -14.96 -9.60
N ILE A 311 -4.00 -15.74 -8.52
CA ILE A 311 -4.41 -17.17 -8.55
C ILE A 311 -5.80 -17.36 -9.15
N PRO A 312 -6.85 -16.64 -8.73
CA PRO A 312 -8.18 -16.76 -9.32
C PRO A 312 -8.17 -16.58 -10.83
N ILE A 313 -7.40 -15.61 -11.30
CA ILE A 313 -7.29 -15.26 -12.73
C ILE A 313 -6.54 -16.35 -13.49
N PHE A 314 -5.48 -16.94 -12.90
CA PHE A 314 -4.75 -18.06 -13.52
C PHE A 314 -5.60 -19.31 -13.64
N ILE A 315 -6.42 -19.61 -12.64
CA ILE A 315 -7.37 -20.75 -12.71
C ILE A 315 -8.33 -20.50 -13.87
N MET A 316 -8.88 -19.31 -13.97
CA MET A 316 -9.79 -18.96 -15.06
C MET A 316 -9.12 -19.03 -16.44
N LEU A 317 -7.90 -18.47 -16.58
CA LEU A 317 -7.12 -18.58 -17.82
C LEU A 317 -6.78 -20.05 -18.16
N GLY A 318 -6.46 -20.84 -17.15
CA GLY A 318 -6.26 -22.29 -17.31
C GLY A 318 -7.51 -22.99 -17.85
N LEU A 319 -8.68 -22.70 -17.30
CA LEU A 319 -9.96 -23.21 -17.80
C LEU A 319 -10.22 -22.76 -19.24
N TYR A 320 -9.93 -21.50 -19.57
CA TYR A 320 -10.01 -20.98 -20.93
C TYR A 320 -9.10 -21.74 -21.89
N LEU A 321 -7.83 -21.95 -21.54
CA LEU A 321 -6.86 -22.66 -22.37
C LEU A 321 -7.29 -24.12 -22.61
N VAL A 322 -7.79 -24.79 -21.56
CA VAL A 322 -8.34 -26.14 -21.66
C VAL A 322 -9.58 -26.18 -22.56
N MET A 323 -10.47 -25.18 -22.42
CA MET A 323 -11.66 -25.07 -23.28
C MET A 323 -11.28 -24.89 -24.75
N VAL A 324 -10.41 -23.90 -25.06
CA VAL A 324 -9.98 -23.62 -26.43
C VAL A 324 -9.22 -24.81 -27.03
N SER A 325 -8.30 -25.40 -26.27
CA SER A 325 -7.57 -26.58 -26.67
C SER A 325 -8.52 -27.77 -26.98
N GLY A 326 -9.52 -27.97 -26.12
CA GLY A 326 -10.56 -28.97 -26.33
C GLY A 326 -11.34 -28.75 -27.62
N LEU A 327 -11.70 -27.49 -27.92
CA LEU A 327 -12.40 -27.14 -29.18
C LEU A 327 -11.50 -27.33 -30.41
N ILE A 328 -10.20 -27.03 -30.32
CA ILE A 328 -9.22 -27.29 -31.38
C ILE A 328 -9.15 -28.80 -31.67
N VAL A 329 -8.97 -29.59 -30.63
CA VAL A 329 -8.87 -31.06 -30.71
C VAL A 329 -10.14 -31.66 -31.29
N GLU A 330 -11.32 -31.24 -30.85
CA GLU A 330 -12.60 -31.73 -31.35
C GLU A 330 -12.74 -31.48 -32.85
N ARG A 331 -12.35 -30.29 -33.33
CA ARG A 331 -12.40 -29.93 -34.76
C ARG A 331 -11.40 -30.72 -35.59
N GLN A 332 -10.24 -31.03 -35.05
CA GLN A 332 -9.15 -31.74 -35.74
C GLN A 332 -9.21 -33.25 -35.54
N ARG A 333 -10.20 -33.77 -34.85
CA ARG A 333 -10.32 -35.17 -34.47
C ARG A 333 -10.36 -36.12 -35.67
N THR A 334 -11.03 -35.67 -36.73
CA THR A 334 -11.07 -36.45 -37.99
C THR A 334 -9.69 -36.50 -38.65
N GLU A 335 -8.95 -35.40 -38.66
CA GLU A 335 -7.58 -35.34 -39.20
C GLU A 335 -6.64 -36.26 -38.41
N ILE A 336 -6.71 -36.19 -37.06
CA ILE A 336 -5.96 -37.08 -36.17
C ILE A 336 -6.24 -38.53 -36.44
N ALA A 337 -7.52 -38.88 -36.68
CA ALA A 337 -7.99 -40.22 -36.96
C ALA A 337 -7.48 -40.71 -38.32
N VAL A 338 -7.51 -39.87 -39.35
CA VAL A 338 -6.99 -40.19 -40.71
C VAL A 338 -5.46 -40.34 -40.68
N LEU A 339 -4.74 -39.51 -39.97
CA LEU A 339 -3.29 -39.67 -39.80
C LEU A 339 -2.97 -41.02 -39.10
N GLY A 340 -3.70 -41.35 -38.04
CA GLY A 340 -3.56 -42.65 -37.35
C GLY A 340 -3.88 -43.84 -38.22
N SER A 341 -4.91 -43.76 -39.09
CA SER A 341 -5.25 -44.84 -40.03
C SER A 341 -4.22 -45.03 -41.14
N ARG A 342 -3.48 -43.96 -41.48
CA ARG A 342 -2.35 -43.98 -42.44
C ARG A 342 -1.02 -44.42 -41.82
N GLY A 343 -1.03 -44.89 -40.56
CA GLY A 343 0.14 -45.47 -39.91
C GLY A 343 0.98 -44.46 -39.14
N ALA A 344 0.53 -43.21 -38.96
CA ALA A 344 1.24 -42.24 -38.09
C ALA A 344 1.20 -42.70 -36.62
N SER A 345 2.37 -42.80 -36.00
CA SER A 345 2.48 -43.13 -34.60
C SER A 345 1.90 -42.03 -33.71
N ARG A 346 1.44 -42.37 -32.48
CA ARG A 346 0.93 -41.39 -31.51
C ARG A 346 1.95 -40.29 -31.20
N MET A 347 3.23 -40.63 -31.14
CA MET A 347 4.31 -39.69 -30.91
C MET A 347 4.52 -38.75 -32.10
N GLN A 348 4.36 -39.21 -33.33
CA GLN A 348 4.43 -38.33 -34.50
C GLN A 348 3.31 -37.31 -34.52
N ILE A 349 2.09 -37.74 -34.21
CA ILE A 349 0.91 -36.86 -34.11
C ILE A 349 1.15 -35.84 -32.97
N PHE A 350 1.60 -36.30 -31.80
CA PHE A 350 1.91 -35.44 -30.66
C PHE A 350 3.00 -34.43 -31.00
N SER A 351 4.06 -34.84 -31.73
CA SER A 351 5.13 -33.93 -32.13
C SER A 351 4.67 -32.80 -33.06
N ILE A 352 3.69 -33.06 -33.93
CA ILE A 352 3.12 -32.00 -34.78
C ILE A 352 2.41 -30.94 -33.94
N TYR A 353 1.58 -31.38 -32.99
CA TYR A 353 0.91 -30.46 -32.08
C TYR A 353 1.86 -29.75 -31.10
N PHE A 354 2.88 -30.49 -30.62
CA PHE A 354 3.94 -29.90 -29.80
C PHE A 354 4.63 -28.76 -30.53
N MET A 355 5.01 -28.94 -31.80
CA MET A 355 5.64 -27.88 -32.59
C MET A 355 4.71 -26.71 -32.84
N GLU A 356 3.41 -26.96 -33.13
CA GLU A 356 2.41 -25.91 -33.28
C GLU A 356 2.30 -25.03 -32.01
N ILE A 357 2.16 -25.68 -30.85
CA ILE A 357 2.04 -25.01 -29.56
C ILE A 357 3.35 -24.33 -29.13
N ALA A 358 4.49 -24.94 -29.45
CA ALA A 358 5.80 -24.36 -29.18
C ALA A 358 6.04 -23.04 -29.96
N ILE A 359 5.62 -23.00 -31.24
CA ILE A 359 5.67 -21.76 -32.04
C ILE A 359 4.78 -20.67 -31.40
N LEU A 360 3.56 -21.01 -30.98
CA LEU A 360 2.67 -20.08 -30.30
C LEU A 360 3.23 -19.62 -28.95
N GLY A 361 3.84 -20.56 -28.21
CA GLY A 361 4.53 -20.25 -26.95
C GLY A 361 5.71 -19.29 -27.13
N LEU A 362 6.48 -19.50 -28.21
CA LEU A 362 7.57 -18.57 -28.56
C LEU A 362 7.05 -17.16 -28.90
N CYS A 363 5.98 -17.08 -29.68
CA CYS A 363 5.32 -15.80 -29.96
C CYS A 363 4.81 -15.13 -28.67
N ALA A 364 4.20 -15.92 -27.77
CA ALA A 364 3.72 -15.42 -26.48
C ALA A 364 4.88 -15.00 -25.56
N PHE A 365 6.03 -15.69 -25.62
CA PHE A 365 7.22 -15.31 -24.89
C PHE A 365 7.82 -13.96 -25.33
N LEU A 366 7.76 -13.68 -26.64
CA LEU A 366 8.27 -12.41 -27.18
C LEU A 366 7.29 -11.24 -26.94
N ILE A 367 5.99 -11.46 -27.11
CA ILE A 367 4.97 -10.42 -27.03
C ILE A 367 4.50 -10.22 -25.58
N GLY A 368 4.41 -11.31 -24.80
CA GLY A 368 3.85 -11.30 -23.44
C GLY A 368 4.52 -10.30 -22.48
N PRO A 369 5.86 -10.27 -22.37
CA PRO A 369 6.56 -9.29 -21.53
C PRO A 369 6.23 -7.84 -21.88
N VAL A 370 6.12 -7.53 -23.18
CA VAL A 370 5.75 -6.18 -23.65
C VAL A 370 4.33 -5.82 -23.20
N VAL A 371 3.40 -6.76 -23.36
CA VAL A 371 2.03 -6.61 -22.86
C VAL A 371 2.03 -6.49 -21.34
N GLY A 372 2.83 -7.27 -20.62
CA GLY A 372 2.99 -7.20 -19.17
C GLY A 372 3.42 -5.83 -18.67
N ILE A 373 4.36 -5.19 -19.36
CA ILE A 373 4.80 -3.81 -19.04
C ILE A 373 3.65 -2.81 -19.25
N GLN A 374 2.88 -2.94 -20.34
CA GLN A 374 1.73 -2.05 -20.56
C GLN A 374 0.64 -2.28 -19.48
N LEU A 375 0.38 -3.53 -19.13
CA LEU A 375 -0.53 -3.87 -18.02
C LEU A 375 -0.05 -3.27 -16.70
N SER A 376 1.26 -3.28 -16.42
CA SER A 376 1.84 -2.66 -15.21
C SER A 376 1.61 -1.15 -15.17
N LYS A 377 1.66 -0.47 -16.32
CA LYS A 377 1.34 0.96 -16.39
C LYS A 377 -0.14 1.24 -16.09
N ILE A 378 -1.04 0.40 -16.61
CA ILE A 378 -2.49 0.48 -16.33
C ILE A 378 -2.76 0.24 -14.83
N LEU A 379 -2.10 -0.76 -14.23
CA LEU A 379 -2.16 -1.01 -12.79
C LEU A 379 -1.79 0.25 -11.97
N GLY A 380 -0.75 0.95 -12.39
CA GLY A 380 -0.23 2.13 -11.69
C GLY A 380 -1.12 3.36 -11.72
N ILE A 381 -2.07 3.45 -12.65
CA ILE A 381 -3.04 4.56 -12.74
C ILE A 381 -4.38 4.24 -12.06
N SER A 382 -4.59 3.01 -11.58
CA SER A 382 -5.79 2.62 -10.85
C SER A 382 -5.81 3.25 -9.44
N ASN A 383 -6.87 3.98 -9.12
CA ASN A 383 -7.08 4.60 -7.80
C ASN A 383 -8.14 3.89 -6.95
N GLY A 384 -8.94 3.07 -7.60
CA GLY A 384 -9.99 2.26 -7.01
C GLY A 384 -10.42 1.17 -8.01
N PHE A 385 -11.44 0.40 -7.68
CA PHE A 385 -11.97 -0.61 -8.59
C PHE A 385 -12.64 0.07 -9.80
N LEU A 386 -12.07 -0.12 -10.99
CA LEU A 386 -12.45 0.55 -12.25
C LEU A 386 -12.37 2.09 -12.21
N GLU A 387 -11.66 2.64 -11.25
CA GLU A 387 -11.42 4.07 -11.13
C GLU A 387 -9.96 4.36 -11.54
N PHE A 388 -9.81 5.17 -12.59
CA PHE A 388 -8.50 5.57 -13.13
C PHE A 388 -8.30 7.06 -12.92
N VAL A 389 -7.06 7.43 -12.57
CA VAL A 389 -6.67 8.83 -12.36
C VAL A 389 -5.56 9.17 -13.33
N ASP A 390 -5.64 10.36 -13.90
CA ASP A 390 -4.57 10.89 -14.77
C ASP A 390 -3.32 11.15 -13.95
N ARG A 391 -2.41 10.17 -13.96
CA ARG A 391 -1.12 10.20 -13.25
C ARG A 391 0.01 9.94 -14.26
N LYS A 392 1.17 10.50 -13.97
CA LYS A 392 2.40 10.10 -14.65
C LYS A 392 2.57 8.59 -14.52
N GLY A 393 2.67 7.89 -15.64
CA GLY A 393 2.82 6.44 -15.68
C GLY A 393 3.98 5.95 -14.80
N LEU A 394 3.94 4.69 -14.40
CA LEU A 394 5.06 4.09 -13.69
C LEU A 394 6.27 3.97 -14.63
N ASP A 395 7.44 4.40 -14.16
CA ASP A 395 8.71 4.13 -14.83
C ASP A 395 9.08 2.66 -14.56
N VAL A 396 8.65 1.79 -15.45
CA VAL A 396 8.90 0.35 -15.36
C VAL A 396 10.15 0.00 -16.14
N THR A 397 11.18 -0.50 -15.44
CA THR A 397 12.39 -1.02 -16.08
C THR A 397 12.25 -2.51 -16.39
N ILE A 398 12.74 -2.93 -17.54
CA ILE A 398 12.78 -4.34 -17.94
C ILE A 398 13.88 -5.04 -17.13
N SER A 399 13.49 -5.87 -16.17
CA SER A 399 14.43 -6.72 -15.42
C SER A 399 14.53 -8.12 -16.04
N SER A 400 15.63 -8.83 -15.79
CA SER A 400 15.79 -10.22 -16.20
C SER A 400 14.72 -11.13 -15.59
N GLU A 401 14.20 -10.80 -14.41
CA GLU A 401 13.12 -11.53 -13.75
C GLU A 401 11.84 -11.62 -14.62
N VAL A 402 11.51 -10.56 -15.35
CA VAL A 402 10.33 -10.53 -16.24
C VAL A 402 10.38 -11.67 -17.26
N PHE A 403 11.56 -11.92 -17.86
CA PHE A 403 11.74 -13.00 -18.82
C PHE A 403 11.74 -14.39 -18.18
N VAL A 404 12.29 -14.53 -16.97
CA VAL A 404 12.26 -15.79 -16.23
C VAL A 404 10.82 -16.18 -15.91
N TYR A 405 10.02 -15.23 -15.42
CA TYR A 405 8.59 -15.44 -15.13
C TYR A 405 7.81 -15.79 -16.41
N ALA A 406 8.09 -15.08 -17.51
CA ALA A 406 7.50 -15.35 -18.82
C ALA A 406 7.81 -16.79 -19.30
N ALA A 407 9.05 -17.24 -19.17
CA ALA A 407 9.48 -18.58 -19.57
C ALA A 407 8.76 -19.67 -18.78
N TRP A 408 8.66 -19.54 -17.46
CA TRP A 408 7.93 -20.49 -16.62
C TRP A 408 6.44 -20.55 -16.97
N MET A 409 5.83 -19.38 -17.24
CA MET A 409 4.41 -19.36 -17.60
C MET A 409 4.15 -19.96 -18.98
N VAL A 410 5.01 -19.70 -19.97
CA VAL A 410 4.92 -20.33 -21.28
C VAL A 410 5.02 -21.85 -21.14
N LEU A 411 5.96 -22.35 -20.35
CA LEU A 411 6.13 -23.78 -20.12
C LEU A 411 4.88 -24.41 -19.47
N ALA A 412 4.32 -23.73 -18.46
CA ALA A 412 3.09 -24.18 -17.79
C ALA A 412 1.89 -24.21 -18.75
N CYS A 413 1.71 -23.19 -19.57
CA CYS A 413 0.64 -23.11 -20.56
C CYS A 413 0.80 -24.16 -21.65
N ILE A 414 2.01 -24.38 -22.19
CA ILE A 414 2.31 -25.42 -23.16
C ILE A 414 1.96 -26.80 -22.57
N THR A 415 2.38 -27.07 -21.34
CA THR A 415 2.10 -28.31 -20.65
C THR A 415 0.59 -28.55 -20.51
N LEU A 416 -0.17 -27.54 -20.09
CA LEU A 416 -1.61 -27.61 -19.90
C LEU A 416 -2.34 -27.92 -21.22
N VAL A 417 -1.96 -27.27 -22.31
CA VAL A 417 -2.56 -27.51 -23.64
C VAL A 417 -2.18 -28.89 -24.18
N LEU A 418 -0.93 -29.32 -23.99
CA LEU A 418 -0.44 -30.63 -24.43
C LEU A 418 -1.12 -31.78 -23.70
N ILE A 419 -1.50 -31.64 -22.43
CA ILE A 419 -2.30 -32.66 -21.71
C ILE A 419 -3.61 -32.92 -22.44
N SER A 420 -4.31 -31.86 -22.88
CA SER A 420 -5.56 -32.00 -23.64
C SER A 420 -5.37 -32.73 -24.95
N VAL A 421 -4.30 -32.43 -25.69
CA VAL A 421 -3.93 -33.11 -26.94
C VAL A 421 -3.54 -34.55 -26.70
N PHE A 422 -2.73 -34.84 -25.68
CA PHE A 422 -2.31 -36.20 -25.34
C PHE A 422 -3.49 -37.11 -25.00
N LEU A 423 -4.46 -36.62 -24.23
CA LEU A 423 -5.69 -37.36 -23.92
C LEU A 423 -6.50 -37.68 -25.17
N ALA A 424 -6.49 -36.75 -26.15
CA ALA A 424 -7.20 -36.96 -27.43
C ALA A 424 -6.53 -38.01 -28.32
N THR A 425 -5.18 -38.08 -28.38
CA THR A 425 -4.45 -39.05 -29.19
C THR A 425 -4.60 -40.49 -28.70
N ARG A 426 -5.08 -40.72 -27.47
CA ARG A 426 -5.35 -42.05 -26.92
C ARG A 426 -6.66 -42.69 -27.44
N GLN A 427 -7.56 -41.95 -28.10
CA GLN A 427 -8.85 -42.45 -28.56
C GLN A 427 -8.78 -42.96 -29.99
N ASN A 428 -9.29 -44.18 -30.26
CA ASN A 428 -9.37 -44.78 -31.57
C ASN A 428 -10.67 -44.38 -32.30
N ILE A 429 -10.69 -44.44 -33.66
CA ILE A 429 -11.84 -44.04 -34.49
C ILE A 429 -13.11 -44.84 -34.11
N VAL A 430 -12.96 -46.15 -33.81
CA VAL A 430 -14.09 -47.05 -33.46
C VAL A 430 -14.71 -46.61 -32.13
N THR A 431 -13.89 -46.33 -31.12
CA THR A 431 -14.36 -45.86 -29.80
C THR A 431 -14.98 -44.45 -29.90
N HIS A 432 -14.55 -43.62 -30.85
CA HIS A 432 -15.14 -42.32 -31.11
C HIS A 432 -16.55 -42.44 -31.74
N LYS A 433 -16.74 -43.22 -32.81
CA LYS A 433 -18.07 -43.42 -33.43
C LYS A 433 -19.04 -44.07 -32.43
N GLN A 434 -18.59 -45.02 -31.61
CA GLN A 434 -19.39 -45.62 -30.55
C GLN A 434 -19.73 -44.61 -29.42
N SER A 435 -18.82 -43.73 -29.06
CA SER A 435 -19.09 -42.69 -28.05
C SER A 435 -20.04 -41.61 -28.55
N MET A 436 -20.03 -41.27 -29.86
CA MET A 436 -21.02 -40.40 -30.49
C MET A 436 -22.41 -41.06 -30.54
N ALA A 437 -22.49 -42.33 -30.79
CA ALA A 437 -23.77 -43.10 -30.79
C ALA A 437 -24.34 -43.26 -29.37
N ARG A 438 -23.46 -43.25 -28.33
CA ARG A 438 -23.88 -43.30 -26.92
C ARG A 438 -23.89 -41.90 -26.32
N MET A 439 -24.92 -41.11 -26.60
CA MET A 439 -25.04 -39.73 -26.06
C MET A 439 -25.12 -39.57 -24.52
N GLY A 440 -24.97 -40.66 -23.75
CA GLY A 440 -25.24 -40.70 -22.30
C GLY A 440 -24.06 -40.84 -21.35
N GLY A 441 -22.81 -40.60 -21.79
CA GLY A 441 -21.64 -40.72 -20.89
C GLY A 441 -21.57 -39.62 -19.82
N ARG A 442 -21.51 -40.01 -18.52
CA ARG A 442 -21.28 -39.07 -17.42
C ARG A 442 -19.91 -38.41 -17.55
N ALA A 443 -19.80 -37.13 -17.33
CA ALA A 443 -18.53 -36.39 -17.32
C ALA A 443 -17.59 -36.92 -16.22
N ILE A 444 -16.27 -36.85 -16.42
CA ILE A 444 -15.25 -37.40 -15.49
C ILE A 444 -15.40 -36.77 -14.09
N TRP A 445 -15.66 -35.47 -14.01
CA TRP A 445 -15.84 -34.77 -12.75
C TRP A 445 -17.09 -35.23 -11.97
N HIS A 446 -18.14 -35.70 -12.65
CA HIS A 446 -19.31 -36.32 -12.03
C HIS A 446 -18.96 -37.67 -11.35
N ARG A 447 -18.03 -38.45 -11.96
CA ARG A 447 -17.60 -39.77 -11.42
C ARG A 447 -16.67 -39.57 -10.21
N LEU A 448 -15.85 -38.55 -10.24
CA LEU A 448 -14.88 -38.23 -9.18
C LEU A 448 -15.50 -37.43 -8.05
N PHE A 449 -16.77 -37.04 -8.13
CA PHE A 449 -17.41 -36.13 -7.15
C PHE A 449 -16.59 -34.87 -6.86
N LEU A 450 -15.98 -34.32 -7.94
CA LEU A 450 -15.07 -33.18 -7.82
C LEU A 450 -15.77 -31.94 -7.24
N ASP A 451 -17.05 -31.75 -7.50
CA ASP A 451 -17.91 -30.74 -6.92
C ASP A 451 -17.96 -30.81 -5.37
N VAL A 452 -18.21 -32.03 -4.85
CA VAL A 452 -18.26 -32.26 -3.39
C VAL A 452 -16.87 -32.11 -2.77
N LEU A 453 -15.83 -32.63 -3.45
CA LEU A 453 -14.44 -32.49 -2.98
C LEU A 453 -14.03 -31.00 -2.85
N LEU A 454 -14.28 -30.19 -3.90
CA LEU A 454 -13.95 -28.76 -3.87
C LEU A 454 -14.73 -28.02 -2.80
N LEU A 455 -16.00 -28.32 -2.61
CA LEU A 455 -16.80 -27.73 -1.53
C LEU A 455 -16.32 -28.17 -0.15
N ALA A 456 -15.90 -29.44 0.03
CA ALA A 456 -15.34 -29.93 1.28
C ALA A 456 -14.02 -29.24 1.63
N ILE A 457 -13.13 -29.06 0.64
CA ILE A 457 -11.88 -28.30 0.82
C ILE A 457 -12.18 -26.84 1.19
N SER A 458 -13.15 -26.23 0.53
CA SER A 458 -13.54 -24.86 0.80
C SER A 458 -14.18 -24.69 2.19
N TRP A 459 -14.99 -25.66 2.59
CA TRP A 459 -15.57 -25.73 3.93
C TRP A 459 -14.48 -25.88 5.01
N TYR A 460 -13.50 -26.77 4.78
CA TYR A 460 -12.37 -26.93 5.68
C TYR A 460 -11.54 -25.63 5.79
N GLY A 461 -11.31 -24.95 4.67
CA GLY A 461 -10.64 -23.66 4.64
C GLY A 461 -11.41 -22.61 5.44
N TRP A 462 -12.72 -22.55 5.30
CA TRP A 462 -13.58 -21.65 6.08
C TRP A 462 -13.56 -21.98 7.58
N TYR A 463 -13.63 -23.28 7.94
CA TYR A 463 -13.55 -23.75 9.33
C TYR A 463 -12.19 -23.45 9.97
N SER A 464 -11.11 -23.76 9.28
CA SER A 464 -9.74 -23.44 9.73
C SER A 464 -9.58 -21.95 9.99
N TYR A 465 -10.17 -21.14 9.14
CA TYR A 465 -10.20 -19.70 9.25
C TYR A 465 -10.96 -19.24 10.51
N GLN A 466 -12.15 -19.76 10.76
CA GLN A 466 -12.94 -19.42 11.97
C GLN A 466 -12.17 -19.72 13.25
N ASN A 467 -11.49 -20.88 13.30
CA ASN A 467 -10.66 -21.26 14.45
C ASN A 467 -9.44 -20.33 14.61
N ALA A 468 -8.82 -19.91 13.50
CA ALA A 468 -7.72 -18.95 13.55
C ALA A 468 -8.20 -17.59 14.08
N ALA A 469 -9.42 -17.16 13.70
CA ALA A 469 -10.06 -15.97 14.21
C ALA A 469 -10.27 -16.00 15.72
N GLU A 470 -10.84 -17.09 16.23
CA GLU A 470 -11.08 -17.25 17.66
C GLU A 470 -9.77 -17.30 18.46
N THR A 471 -8.74 -17.94 17.90
CA THR A 471 -7.43 -18.03 18.55
C THR A 471 -6.73 -16.67 18.58
N ALA A 472 -6.80 -15.90 17.50
CA ALA A 472 -6.26 -14.54 17.44
C ALA A 472 -6.97 -13.59 18.40
N ALA A 473 -8.28 -13.75 18.59
CA ALA A 473 -9.05 -12.96 19.56
C ALA A 473 -8.66 -13.27 21.02
N LYS A 474 -8.23 -14.50 21.31
CA LYS A 474 -7.86 -14.94 22.66
C LYS A 474 -6.39 -14.66 23.03
N THR A 475 -5.50 -14.45 22.04
CA THR A 475 -4.06 -14.30 22.28
C THR A 475 -3.65 -12.85 21.99
N SER A 476 -3.48 -12.04 23.02
CA SER A 476 -3.09 -10.63 22.92
C SER A 476 -1.70 -10.38 22.34
N GLU A 477 -0.85 -11.41 22.22
CA GLU A 477 0.54 -11.31 21.74
C GLU A 477 0.75 -11.71 20.27
N GLY A 478 -0.24 -12.30 19.60
CA GLY A 478 -0.05 -13.00 18.32
C GLY A 478 -0.22 -12.20 17.03
N ALA A 479 -0.62 -10.93 17.08
CA ALA A 479 -1.01 -10.17 15.88
C ALA A 479 0.14 -9.78 14.92
N SER A 480 1.40 -9.90 15.37
CA SER A 480 2.56 -9.53 14.56
C SER A 480 3.11 -10.65 13.65
N ALA A 481 2.58 -11.87 13.75
CA ALA A 481 3.15 -13.06 13.08
C ALA A 481 2.18 -13.77 12.14
N ILE A 482 0.96 -13.25 11.90
CA ILE A 482 0.07 -13.86 10.89
C ILE A 482 0.59 -13.45 9.52
N SER A 483 1.46 -14.29 8.95
CA SER A 483 1.82 -14.20 7.53
C SER A 483 0.52 -14.27 6.71
N ILE A 484 0.41 -13.43 5.69
CA ILE A 484 -0.73 -13.46 4.76
C ILE A 484 -0.85 -14.88 4.22
N ASP A 485 -1.90 -15.59 4.67
CA ASP A 485 -2.12 -16.95 4.22
C ASP A 485 -2.69 -16.89 2.80
N PHE A 486 -1.87 -17.33 1.88
CA PHE A 486 -2.16 -17.45 0.48
C PHE A 486 -3.43 -18.32 0.21
N LEU A 487 -3.77 -19.26 1.11
CA LEU A 487 -4.99 -20.06 1.03
C LEU A 487 -6.27 -19.20 1.07
N LEU A 488 -6.27 -18.04 1.70
CA LEU A 488 -7.42 -17.16 1.80
C LEU A 488 -8.00 -16.77 0.42
N PHE A 489 -7.12 -16.45 -0.52
CA PHE A 489 -7.54 -16.05 -1.87
C PHE A 489 -7.91 -17.24 -2.76
N PHE A 490 -7.43 -18.43 -2.41
CA PHE A 490 -7.68 -19.66 -3.13
C PHE A 490 -9.04 -20.30 -2.78
N VAL A 491 -9.40 -20.30 -1.51
CA VAL A 491 -10.63 -20.93 -0.99
C VAL A 491 -11.91 -20.39 -1.62
N PRO A 492 -12.14 -19.07 -1.78
CA PRO A 492 -13.33 -18.52 -2.43
C PRO A 492 -13.51 -18.99 -3.88
N VAL A 493 -12.38 -19.18 -4.58
CA VAL A 493 -12.39 -19.64 -5.98
C VAL A 493 -12.74 -21.11 -6.05
N LEU A 494 -12.17 -21.93 -5.16
CA LEU A 494 -12.52 -23.35 -5.06
C LEU A 494 -13.99 -23.51 -4.69
N PHE A 495 -14.52 -22.70 -3.77
CA PHE A 495 -15.93 -22.65 -3.44
C PHE A 495 -16.79 -22.33 -4.66
N SER A 496 -16.45 -21.25 -5.38
CA SER A 496 -17.20 -20.82 -6.57
C SER A 496 -17.20 -21.88 -7.66
N LEU A 497 -16.06 -22.56 -7.88
CA LEU A 497 -15.93 -23.69 -8.80
C LEU A 497 -16.76 -24.89 -8.34
N GLY A 498 -16.62 -25.30 -7.07
CA GLY A 498 -17.35 -26.42 -6.50
C GLY A 498 -18.86 -26.22 -6.52
N PHE A 499 -19.31 -25.01 -6.13
CA PHE A 499 -20.73 -24.63 -6.16
C PHE A 499 -21.26 -24.57 -7.59
N GLY A 500 -20.49 -23.99 -8.52
CA GLY A 500 -20.82 -23.98 -9.94
C GLY A 500 -20.97 -25.39 -10.53
N LEU A 501 -20.02 -26.27 -10.23
CA LEU A 501 -20.09 -27.69 -10.66
C LEU A 501 -21.31 -28.42 -10.06
N LEU A 502 -21.64 -28.15 -8.79
CA LEU A 502 -22.81 -28.72 -8.12
C LEU A 502 -24.10 -28.30 -8.83
N LEU A 503 -24.25 -26.98 -9.08
CA LEU A 503 -25.45 -26.49 -9.78
C LEU A 503 -25.52 -26.99 -11.23
N LEU A 504 -24.37 -27.07 -11.92
CA LEU A 504 -24.32 -27.69 -13.27
C LEU A 504 -24.66 -29.19 -13.26
N ARG A 505 -24.45 -29.91 -12.15
CA ARG A 505 -24.90 -31.28 -11.95
C ARG A 505 -26.41 -31.36 -11.86
N LEU A 506 -27.06 -30.43 -11.19
CA LEU A 506 -28.49 -30.34 -11.01
C LEU A 506 -29.21 -29.78 -12.26
N TYR A 507 -28.49 -28.99 -13.06
CA TYR A 507 -29.06 -28.26 -14.21
C TYR A 507 -29.85 -29.15 -15.20
N PRO A 508 -29.38 -30.35 -15.66
CA PRO A 508 -30.17 -31.18 -16.55
C PRO A 508 -31.48 -31.66 -15.93
N TRP A 509 -31.55 -31.83 -14.61
CA TRP A 509 -32.78 -32.19 -13.89
C TRP A 509 -33.76 -31.00 -13.89
N VAL A 510 -33.28 -29.78 -13.67
CA VAL A 510 -34.11 -28.58 -13.74
C VAL A 510 -34.69 -28.40 -15.14
N LEU A 511 -33.89 -28.58 -16.20
CA LEU A 511 -34.37 -28.48 -17.58
C LEU A 511 -35.44 -29.55 -17.90
N ARG A 512 -35.29 -30.79 -17.42
CA ARG A 512 -36.30 -31.85 -17.59
C ARG A 512 -37.58 -31.49 -16.88
N LEU A 513 -37.53 -30.98 -15.66
CA LEU A 513 -38.68 -30.54 -14.89
C LEU A 513 -39.38 -29.37 -15.59
N MET A 514 -38.64 -28.34 -16.06
CA MET A 514 -39.18 -27.23 -16.83
C MET A 514 -39.84 -27.70 -18.14
N SER A 515 -39.19 -28.62 -18.86
CA SER A 515 -39.74 -29.19 -20.10
C SER A 515 -41.01 -29.97 -19.85
N TRP A 516 -41.11 -30.71 -18.73
CA TRP A 516 -42.29 -31.44 -18.34
C TRP A 516 -43.43 -30.50 -17.91
N ALA A 517 -43.15 -29.54 -17.08
CA ALA A 517 -44.13 -28.58 -16.55
C ALA A 517 -44.66 -27.60 -17.64
N GLY A 518 -43.77 -27.19 -18.58
CA GLY A 518 -44.11 -26.25 -19.63
C GLY A 518 -44.60 -26.88 -20.94
N ARG A 519 -44.81 -28.17 -20.99
CA ARG A 519 -45.15 -28.91 -22.20
C ARG A 519 -46.38 -28.35 -22.97
N SER A 520 -47.36 -27.80 -22.25
CA SER A 520 -48.58 -27.26 -22.85
C SER A 520 -48.53 -25.75 -23.12
N PHE A 521 -47.57 -24.99 -22.54
CA PHE A 521 -47.55 -23.53 -22.60
C PHE A 521 -46.37 -22.95 -23.38
N PHE A 522 -45.30 -23.73 -23.57
CA PHE A 522 -44.11 -23.22 -24.20
C PHE A 522 -44.17 -23.24 -25.73
N PRO A 523 -43.67 -22.13 -26.38
CA PRO A 523 -43.56 -22.12 -27.84
C PRO A 523 -42.63 -23.26 -28.31
N LEU A 524 -42.86 -23.76 -29.52
CA LEU A 524 -42.12 -24.87 -30.09
C LEU A 524 -40.58 -24.65 -30.05
N SER A 525 -40.13 -23.44 -30.29
CA SER A 525 -38.73 -23.07 -30.26
C SER A 525 -38.12 -23.26 -28.86
N LEU A 526 -38.81 -22.86 -27.79
CA LEU A 526 -38.32 -23.04 -26.41
C LEU A 526 -38.35 -24.52 -26.00
N HIS A 527 -39.42 -25.21 -26.31
CA HIS A 527 -39.55 -26.64 -25.95
C HIS A 527 -38.46 -27.48 -26.62
N THR A 528 -38.23 -27.29 -27.95
CA THR A 528 -37.16 -28.00 -28.68
C THR A 528 -35.79 -27.69 -28.09
N THR A 529 -35.53 -26.45 -27.72
CA THR A 529 -34.27 -26.04 -27.11
C THR A 529 -34.08 -26.67 -25.72
N LEU A 530 -35.09 -26.67 -24.84
CA LEU A 530 -35.04 -27.33 -23.53
C LEU A 530 -34.71 -28.82 -23.64
N VAL A 531 -35.34 -29.53 -24.60
CA VAL A 531 -35.07 -30.93 -24.85
C VAL A 531 -33.64 -31.13 -25.38
N GLN A 532 -33.20 -30.28 -26.31
CA GLN A 532 -31.87 -30.38 -26.93
C GLN A 532 -30.77 -30.14 -25.89
N VAL A 533 -30.82 -29.03 -25.12
CA VAL A 533 -29.85 -28.70 -24.07
C VAL A 533 -29.88 -29.74 -22.95
N GLY A 534 -31.08 -30.23 -22.56
CA GLY A 534 -31.23 -31.24 -21.52
C GLY A 534 -30.73 -32.63 -21.88
N ARG A 535 -30.71 -33.00 -23.20
CA ARG A 535 -30.19 -34.28 -23.67
C ARG A 535 -28.69 -34.31 -23.98
N ALA A 536 -28.08 -33.14 -24.30
CA ALA A 536 -26.66 -33.04 -24.64
C ALA A 536 -25.89 -32.12 -23.69
N PRO A 537 -26.02 -32.24 -22.35
CA PRO A 537 -25.43 -31.31 -21.41
C PRO A 537 -23.90 -31.20 -21.49
N ARG A 538 -23.24 -32.32 -21.91
CA ARG A 538 -21.78 -32.41 -22.01
C ARG A 538 -21.17 -31.38 -22.98
N GLN A 539 -21.89 -30.97 -23.99
CA GLN A 539 -21.43 -30.00 -24.99
C GLN A 539 -21.32 -28.60 -24.39
N TYR A 540 -22.18 -28.25 -23.43
CA TYR A 540 -22.28 -26.91 -22.84
C TYR A 540 -21.52 -26.78 -21.51
N HIS A 541 -21.21 -27.88 -20.82
CA HIS A 541 -20.65 -27.85 -19.47
C HIS A 541 -19.37 -27.02 -19.37
N PHE A 542 -18.45 -27.13 -20.34
CA PHE A 542 -17.22 -26.36 -20.31
C PHE A 542 -17.44 -24.87 -20.43
N LEU A 543 -18.31 -24.46 -21.37
CA LEU A 543 -18.67 -23.06 -21.52
C LEU A 543 -19.36 -22.54 -20.26
N MET A 544 -20.34 -23.27 -19.74
CA MET A 544 -21.10 -22.92 -18.56
C MET A 544 -20.18 -22.79 -17.33
N LEU A 545 -19.31 -23.78 -17.10
CA LEU A 545 -18.35 -23.74 -16.01
C LEU A 545 -17.40 -22.55 -16.11
N PHE A 546 -16.89 -22.30 -17.32
CA PHE A 546 -16.01 -21.17 -17.58
C PHE A 546 -16.69 -19.82 -17.30
N VAL A 547 -17.89 -19.63 -17.82
CA VAL A 547 -18.67 -18.40 -17.59
C VAL A 547 -19.02 -18.23 -16.10
N THR A 548 -19.48 -19.30 -15.45
CA THR A 548 -19.80 -19.32 -14.02
C THR A 548 -18.61 -18.88 -13.17
N SER A 549 -17.45 -19.49 -13.44
CA SER A 549 -16.21 -19.16 -12.70
C SER A 549 -15.77 -17.74 -12.93
N THR A 550 -15.82 -17.27 -14.18
CA THR A 550 -15.41 -15.89 -14.53
C THR A 550 -16.29 -14.85 -13.85
N VAL A 551 -17.61 -15.06 -13.88
CA VAL A 551 -18.57 -14.15 -13.25
C VAL A 551 -18.40 -14.15 -11.72
N ALA A 552 -18.26 -15.34 -11.11
CA ALA A 552 -18.07 -15.46 -9.67
C ALA A 552 -16.77 -14.79 -9.19
N VAL A 553 -15.66 -15.02 -9.90
CA VAL A 553 -14.36 -14.39 -9.61
C VAL A 553 -14.45 -12.87 -9.82
N GLY A 554 -15.09 -12.43 -10.91
CA GLY A 554 -15.29 -11.00 -11.18
C GLY A 554 -16.08 -10.30 -10.08
N MET A 555 -17.19 -10.93 -9.63
CA MET A 555 -18.02 -10.43 -8.53
C MET A 555 -17.26 -10.35 -7.21
N PHE A 556 -16.50 -11.42 -6.91
CA PHE A 556 -15.66 -11.48 -5.71
C PHE A 556 -14.59 -10.37 -5.74
N SER A 557 -13.90 -10.19 -6.87
CA SER A 557 -12.88 -9.15 -7.04
C SER A 557 -13.44 -7.74 -6.87
N ALA A 558 -14.62 -7.47 -7.46
CA ALA A 558 -15.30 -6.18 -7.32
C ALA A 558 -15.65 -5.87 -5.87
N SER A 559 -16.33 -6.81 -5.20
CA SER A 559 -16.74 -6.64 -3.80
C SER A 559 -15.56 -6.53 -2.85
N MET A 560 -14.51 -7.31 -3.08
CA MET A 560 -13.26 -7.25 -2.30
C MET A 560 -12.60 -5.88 -2.41
N ALA A 561 -12.42 -5.36 -3.62
CA ALA A 561 -11.78 -4.07 -3.83
C ALA A 561 -12.59 -2.94 -3.18
N ARG A 562 -13.93 -2.94 -3.36
CA ARG A 562 -14.81 -1.94 -2.72
C ARG A 562 -14.78 -2.02 -1.21
N THR A 563 -14.88 -3.21 -0.65
CA THR A 563 -14.83 -3.44 0.80
C THR A 563 -13.55 -2.90 1.41
N ILE A 564 -12.39 -3.23 0.84
CA ILE A 564 -11.10 -2.77 1.36
C ILE A 564 -10.96 -1.25 1.26
N ASN A 565 -11.28 -0.67 0.09
CA ASN A 565 -11.14 0.77 -0.13
C ASN A 565 -12.07 1.59 0.79
N GLN A 566 -13.31 1.17 0.93
CA GLN A 566 -14.27 1.90 1.75
C GLN A 566 -13.96 1.78 3.25
N ASN A 567 -13.61 0.59 3.74
CA ASN A 567 -13.19 0.44 5.14
C ASN A 567 -11.94 1.28 5.45
N ALA A 568 -10.98 1.38 4.52
CA ALA A 568 -9.82 2.25 4.69
C ALA A 568 -10.21 3.74 4.74
N GLU A 569 -11.10 4.18 3.88
CA GLU A 569 -11.60 5.56 3.87
C GLU A 569 -12.38 5.89 5.13
N GLU A 570 -13.30 5.02 5.55
CA GLU A 570 -14.10 5.18 6.78
C GLU A 570 -13.22 5.22 8.02
N ARG A 571 -12.17 4.39 8.08
CA ARG A 571 -11.19 4.42 9.17
C ARG A 571 -10.48 5.76 9.27
N ILE A 572 -10.02 6.30 8.14
CA ILE A 572 -9.33 7.60 8.13
C ILE A 572 -10.28 8.71 8.54
N ARG A 573 -11.50 8.73 8.00
CA ARG A 573 -12.50 9.73 8.38
C ARG A 573 -12.88 9.65 9.85
N TYR A 574 -13.00 8.44 10.38
CA TYR A 574 -13.29 8.22 11.81
C TYR A 574 -12.14 8.71 12.70
N GLN A 575 -10.90 8.36 12.36
CA GLN A 575 -9.72 8.78 13.11
C GLN A 575 -9.51 10.29 13.06
N MET A 576 -9.84 10.89 11.95
CA MET A 576 -9.81 12.35 11.80
C MET A 576 -10.98 13.02 12.51
N GLY A 577 -12.15 12.43 12.53
CA GLY A 577 -13.38 12.98 13.12
C GLY A 577 -13.98 14.16 12.35
N ALA A 578 -13.23 14.79 11.43
CA ALA A 578 -13.66 15.90 10.58
C ALA A 578 -12.87 15.87 9.25
N ASP A 579 -13.27 16.70 8.27
CA ASP A 579 -12.54 16.78 6.99
C ASP A 579 -11.15 17.39 7.18
N ILE A 580 -11.03 18.44 8.02
CA ILE A 580 -9.75 19.07 8.35
C ILE A 580 -9.69 19.31 9.86
N ARG A 581 -8.54 19.01 10.45
CA ARG A 581 -8.18 19.37 11.81
C ARG A 581 -6.95 20.24 11.78
N LEU A 582 -7.02 21.42 12.39
CA LEU A 582 -5.88 22.30 12.52
C LEU A 582 -5.74 22.81 13.96
N LYS A 583 -4.51 23.13 14.34
CA LYS A 583 -4.19 23.80 15.60
C LYS A 583 -3.31 24.99 15.27
N ALA A 584 -3.77 26.17 15.59
CA ALA A 584 -2.99 27.40 15.41
C ALA A 584 -1.96 27.56 16.53
N GLU A 585 -0.85 28.25 16.24
CA GLU A 585 0.07 28.74 17.26
C GLU A 585 -0.53 29.97 17.92
N TRP A 586 -0.83 29.88 19.21
CA TRP A 586 -1.35 31.03 19.97
C TRP A 586 -0.20 31.88 20.50
N LYS A 587 -0.42 33.18 20.57
CA LYS A 587 0.51 34.11 21.24
C LYS A 587 0.48 33.84 22.73
N SER A 588 1.65 33.71 23.35
CA SER A 588 1.82 33.49 24.79
C SER A 588 2.72 34.55 25.41
N ASP A 589 2.55 34.80 26.71
CA ASP A 589 3.38 35.75 27.48
C ASP A 589 4.81 35.25 27.73
N LYS A 590 5.04 33.93 27.53
CA LYS A 590 6.33 33.26 27.68
C LYS A 590 6.62 32.36 26.49
N PRO A 591 7.91 32.21 26.10
CA PRO A 591 8.26 31.22 25.08
C PRO A 591 7.91 29.83 25.59
N GLU A 592 7.32 29.01 24.70
CA GLU A 592 7.01 27.61 24.95
C GLU A 592 8.31 26.85 25.30
N VAL A 593 8.48 26.50 26.55
CA VAL A 593 9.56 25.60 26.98
C VAL A 593 9.04 24.18 26.70
N THR A 594 9.48 23.58 25.58
CA THR A 594 9.31 22.15 25.36
C THR A 594 10.07 21.39 26.46
N VAL A 595 9.36 21.03 27.51
CA VAL A 595 9.90 20.16 28.56
C VAL A 595 10.03 18.76 27.93
N PHE A 596 11.21 18.49 27.37
CA PHE A 596 11.60 17.10 27.16
C PHE A 596 11.75 16.46 28.54
N ARG A 597 10.75 15.71 29.00
CA ARG A 597 10.86 14.85 30.17
C ARG A 597 12.01 13.87 29.89
N ARG A 598 13.19 14.18 30.39
CA ARG A 598 14.33 13.26 30.46
C ARG A 598 13.89 12.12 31.35
N GLY A 599 13.94 10.89 30.85
CA GLY A 599 13.45 9.71 31.55
C GLY A 599 13.91 9.64 33.01
N ASN A 600 13.00 9.25 33.87
CA ASN A 600 13.26 8.95 35.26
C ASN A 600 14.38 7.91 35.37
N ASN A 601 15.57 8.32 35.79
CA ASN A 601 16.45 7.41 36.48
C ASN A 601 15.73 7.07 37.79
N VAL A 602 15.41 5.79 37.97
CA VAL A 602 15.04 5.21 39.25
C VAL A 602 16.24 5.43 40.19
N ALA A 603 16.11 6.43 41.06
CA ALA A 603 17.03 6.57 42.15
C ALA A 603 16.61 5.53 43.22
N GLU A 604 17.55 4.67 43.58
CA GLU A 604 17.46 3.80 44.74
C GLU A 604 17.12 4.61 45.99
N GLU A 605 16.23 4.05 46.80
CA GLU A 605 15.90 4.55 48.14
C GLU A 605 17.17 4.67 49.00
N GLY A 606 17.43 5.88 49.48
CA GLY A 606 18.41 6.12 50.53
C GLY A 606 18.82 7.60 50.63
N GLU A 607 18.24 8.28 51.59
CA GLU A 607 18.61 9.45 52.31
C GLU A 607 17.63 10.62 52.27
N GLU A 608 17.07 10.90 53.42
CA GLU A 608 16.28 12.07 53.75
C GLU A 608 17.14 13.36 53.63
N GLY A 609 17.07 14.01 52.45
CA GLY A 609 17.57 15.34 52.25
C GLY A 609 16.41 16.20 51.74
N GLY A 610 16.09 17.23 52.53
CA GLY A 610 14.99 18.17 52.22
C GLY A 610 15.06 18.74 50.80
N VAL A 611 14.10 18.31 49.98
CA VAL A 611 13.91 18.88 48.64
C VAL A 611 13.24 20.22 48.81
N GLU A 612 14.01 21.35 48.67
CA GLU A 612 13.45 22.64 48.40
C GLU A 612 12.55 22.52 47.15
N LYS A 613 11.23 22.70 47.33
CA LYS A 613 10.30 22.81 46.23
C LYS A 613 10.74 24.00 45.34
N GLU A 614 11.27 23.68 44.19
CA GLU A 614 11.46 24.73 43.14
C GLU A 614 10.15 25.50 43.00
N PRO A 615 10.20 26.84 42.90
CA PRO A 615 9.02 27.66 42.73
C PRO A 615 8.33 27.26 41.44
N VAL A 616 7.08 26.81 41.55
CA VAL A 616 6.22 26.47 40.40
C VAL A 616 6.21 27.70 39.49
N ALA A 617 6.74 27.57 38.29
CA ALA A 617 6.76 28.65 37.32
C ALA A 617 5.30 29.10 37.07
N PRO A 618 5.01 30.41 37.08
CA PRO A 618 3.66 30.90 36.88
C PRO A 618 3.14 30.38 35.52
N PRO A 619 1.88 29.95 35.45
CA PRO A 619 1.31 29.32 34.26
C PRO A 619 1.35 30.27 33.05
N VAL A 620 1.54 29.71 31.88
CA VAL A 620 1.57 30.44 30.60
C VAL A 620 0.18 31.03 30.30
N GLN A 621 0.11 32.28 29.91
CA GLN A 621 -1.13 32.90 29.44
C GLN A 621 -1.14 32.94 27.92
N TYR A 622 -2.23 32.43 27.34
CA TYR A 622 -2.43 32.42 25.91
C TYR A 622 -3.47 33.46 25.48
N VAL A 623 -3.30 34.03 24.30
CA VAL A 623 -4.29 34.93 23.67
C VAL A 623 -4.99 34.17 22.57
N GLU A 624 -6.29 33.97 22.71
CA GLU A 624 -7.14 33.27 21.72
C GLU A 624 -7.21 34.10 20.43
N PRO A 625 -6.90 33.48 19.25
CA PRO A 625 -7.18 34.12 17.97
C PRO A 625 -8.67 34.17 17.68
N ASP A 626 -9.09 35.17 16.88
CA ASP A 626 -10.51 35.30 16.50
C ASP A 626 -10.99 34.03 15.77
N PHE A 627 -11.96 33.32 16.38
CA PHE A 627 -12.50 32.10 15.83
C PHE A 627 -13.34 32.34 14.56
N ALA A 628 -13.97 33.53 14.41
CA ALA A 628 -14.80 33.86 13.26
C ALA A 628 -14.04 33.75 11.93
N LEU A 629 -12.72 33.98 11.98
CA LEU A 629 -11.81 33.82 10.84
C LEU A 629 -11.94 32.42 10.20
N TYR A 630 -11.94 31.35 10.99
CA TYR A 630 -11.98 29.97 10.46
C TYR A 630 -13.30 29.64 9.75
N SER A 631 -14.41 30.18 10.25
CA SER A 631 -15.73 30.01 9.63
C SER A 631 -15.88 30.80 8.33
N GLY A 632 -15.11 31.90 8.17
CA GLY A 632 -15.10 32.74 6.98
C GLY A 632 -14.20 32.27 5.86
N LEU A 633 -13.37 31.24 6.07
CA LEU A 633 -12.42 30.77 5.06
C LEU A 633 -13.09 30.18 3.83
N PRO A 634 -12.49 30.32 2.65
CA PRO A 634 -13.03 29.79 1.40
C PRO A 634 -13.24 28.27 1.44
N GLY A 635 -14.44 27.80 1.11
CA GLY A 635 -14.77 26.37 1.04
C GLY A 635 -15.18 25.74 2.38
N VAL A 636 -15.20 26.48 3.47
CA VAL A 636 -15.68 26.01 4.78
C VAL A 636 -17.19 26.00 4.81
N GLU A 637 -17.79 24.90 5.26
CA GLU A 637 -19.22 24.77 5.53
C GLU A 637 -19.51 25.08 7.01
N HIS A 638 -18.82 24.37 7.91
CA HIS A 638 -18.88 24.54 9.35
C HIS A 638 -17.50 24.41 9.99
N ALA A 639 -17.26 25.11 11.08
CA ALA A 639 -16.08 24.99 11.91
C ALA A 639 -16.47 24.92 13.39
N THR A 640 -15.76 24.11 14.18
CA THR A 640 -16.00 23.96 15.62
C THR A 640 -14.70 23.93 16.40
N LYS A 641 -14.75 24.42 17.66
CA LYS A 641 -13.65 24.31 18.61
C LYS A 641 -13.69 22.92 19.27
N VAL A 642 -12.56 22.25 19.33
CA VAL A 642 -12.39 20.97 20.04
C VAL A 642 -11.15 21.04 20.91
N TYR A 643 -11.34 21.00 22.21
CA TYR A 643 -10.25 20.92 23.17
C TYR A 643 -9.85 19.45 23.37
N VAL A 644 -8.61 19.12 23.19
CA VAL A 644 -8.09 17.76 23.39
C VAL A 644 -6.90 17.81 24.34
N ASN A 645 -7.04 17.09 25.48
CA ASN A 645 -5.98 16.95 26.48
C ASN A 645 -5.79 15.45 26.76
N GLY A 646 -4.60 14.92 26.50
CA GLY A 646 -4.27 13.49 26.71
C GLY A 646 -3.74 13.16 28.11
N LEU A 647 -3.67 14.13 29.01
CA LEU A 647 -3.10 13.99 30.35
C LEU A 647 -4.14 14.18 31.46
N ALA A 648 -5.43 14.00 31.15
CA ALA A 648 -6.48 14.09 32.16
C ALA A 648 -6.43 12.87 33.11
N GLU A 649 -6.95 13.08 34.32
CA GLU A 649 -7.11 12.03 35.33
C GLU A 649 -8.54 11.97 35.84
N ALA A 650 -9.05 10.78 36.12
CA ALA A 650 -10.37 10.59 36.73
C ALA A 650 -10.27 9.64 37.91
N SER A 651 -11.06 9.91 38.97
CA SER A 651 -11.12 9.05 40.11
C SER A 651 -12.55 8.84 40.60
N PHE A 652 -12.86 7.63 41.05
CA PHE A 652 -14.09 7.26 41.68
C PHE A 652 -13.80 6.24 42.82
N ARG A 653 -14.01 6.65 44.06
CA ARG A 653 -13.84 5.80 45.25
C ARG A 653 -12.48 5.05 45.40
N GLY A 654 -11.46 5.42 44.62
CA GLY A 654 -10.16 4.74 44.64
C GLY A 654 -9.06 5.57 44.05
N ASP A 655 -7.98 4.91 43.60
CA ASP A 655 -6.84 5.53 42.96
C ASP A 655 -7.23 6.16 41.61
N PRO A 656 -6.63 7.31 41.25
CA PRO A 656 -6.95 7.96 39.99
C PRO A 656 -6.39 7.20 38.78
N VAL A 657 -7.23 7.05 37.74
CA VAL A 657 -6.81 6.61 36.41
C VAL A 657 -6.22 7.82 35.70
N LYS A 658 -5.00 7.69 35.16
CA LYS A 658 -4.27 8.74 34.45
C LYS A 658 -4.25 8.49 32.96
N ASP A 659 -3.72 9.47 32.21
CA ASP A 659 -3.55 9.42 30.74
C ASP A 659 -4.88 9.23 30.00
N ILE A 660 -5.90 9.94 30.48
CA ILE A 660 -7.23 9.96 29.86
C ILE A 660 -7.26 11.07 28.80
N THR A 661 -7.75 10.76 27.62
CA THR A 661 -8.06 11.76 26.61
C THR A 661 -9.34 12.48 26.99
N LEU A 662 -9.23 13.72 27.46
CA LEU A 662 -10.37 14.61 27.67
C LEU A 662 -10.65 15.37 26.36
N MET A 663 -11.86 15.25 25.86
CA MET A 663 -12.34 16.01 24.71
C MET A 663 -13.44 16.98 25.12
N GLY A 664 -13.15 18.28 25.09
CA GLY A 664 -14.13 19.35 25.30
C GLY A 664 -14.73 19.79 23.96
N ILE A 665 -16.04 19.74 23.82
CA ILE A 665 -16.74 20.06 22.57
C ILE A 665 -17.88 21.05 22.79
N ASP A 666 -18.16 21.86 21.77
CA ASP A 666 -19.46 22.56 21.64
C ASP A 666 -20.44 21.59 20.97
N PRO A 667 -21.47 21.09 21.69
CA PRO A 667 -22.32 20.02 21.16
C PRO A 667 -23.06 20.39 19.86
N ASN A 668 -23.48 21.65 19.71
CA ASN A 668 -24.24 22.11 18.55
C ASN A 668 -23.35 22.22 17.30
N GLU A 669 -22.21 22.89 17.41
CA GLU A 669 -21.29 23.07 16.28
C GLU A 669 -20.56 21.76 15.96
N PHE A 670 -20.28 20.92 16.98
CA PHE A 670 -19.69 19.60 16.78
C PHE A 670 -20.65 18.66 16.03
N ALA A 671 -21.97 18.72 16.30
CA ALA A 671 -22.97 17.94 15.57
C ALA A 671 -22.98 18.22 14.06
N LYS A 672 -22.72 19.45 13.66
CA LYS A 672 -22.67 19.88 12.24
C LYS A 672 -21.36 19.54 11.55
N THR A 673 -20.28 19.43 12.33
CA THR A 673 -18.90 19.35 11.80
C THR A 673 -18.33 17.94 11.86
N ALA A 674 -18.60 17.21 12.94
CA ALA A 674 -17.99 15.90 13.17
C ALA A 674 -18.54 14.82 12.24
N TRP A 675 -17.65 13.95 11.76
CA TRP A 675 -18.02 12.78 10.99
C TRP A 675 -18.10 11.54 11.89
N MET A 676 -19.24 10.89 11.88
CA MET A 676 -19.48 9.61 12.55
C MET A 676 -20.12 8.63 11.58
N LYS A 677 -19.65 7.37 11.57
CA LYS A 677 -20.28 6.32 10.78
C LYS A 677 -21.66 6.01 11.41
N PRO A 678 -22.73 5.95 10.62
CA PRO A 678 -24.02 5.48 11.10
C PRO A 678 -23.92 4.10 11.74
N ASP A 679 -24.79 3.79 12.70
CA ASP A 679 -24.95 2.48 13.35
C ASP A 679 -23.74 2.00 14.19
N LEU A 680 -22.79 2.88 14.55
CA LEU A 680 -21.71 2.54 15.49
C LEU A 680 -22.12 2.62 16.96
N LEU A 681 -23.08 3.45 17.28
CA LEU A 681 -23.61 3.63 18.63
C LEU A 681 -25.01 3.02 18.74
N PRO A 682 -25.44 2.57 19.95
CA PRO A 682 -26.79 2.05 20.18
C PRO A 682 -27.91 3.05 19.87
N HIS A 683 -27.66 4.33 20.10
CA HIS A 683 -28.56 5.45 19.82
C HIS A 683 -27.96 6.39 18.78
N HIS A 684 -28.77 7.25 18.19
CA HIS A 684 -28.30 8.22 17.22
C HIS A 684 -27.28 9.19 17.86
N PHE A 685 -26.18 9.47 17.14
CA PHE A 685 -25.07 10.29 17.63
C PHE A 685 -25.49 11.62 18.26
N HIS A 686 -26.51 12.30 17.69
CA HIS A 686 -27.01 13.57 18.21
C HIS A 686 -27.71 13.43 19.59
N GLU A 687 -28.19 12.26 19.97
CA GLU A 687 -28.78 12.06 21.28
C GLU A 687 -27.72 12.20 22.37
N TYR A 688 -26.55 11.63 22.17
CA TYR A 688 -25.43 11.79 23.11
C TYR A 688 -24.97 13.24 23.21
N LEU A 689 -24.94 14.00 22.10
CA LEU A 689 -24.60 15.43 22.10
C LEU A 689 -25.62 16.27 22.87
N ASN A 690 -26.91 15.92 22.76
CA ASN A 690 -28.00 16.58 23.52
C ASN A 690 -27.86 16.40 25.04
N LEU A 691 -27.32 15.27 25.52
CA LEU A 691 -27.02 15.06 26.93
C LEU A 691 -26.01 16.09 27.45
N ILE A 692 -24.92 16.29 26.73
CA ILE A 692 -23.87 17.26 27.08
C ILE A 692 -24.35 18.71 26.92
N ALA A 693 -25.24 18.97 25.96
CA ALA A 693 -25.76 20.31 25.73
C ALA A 693 -26.69 20.77 26.85
N LYS A 694 -27.48 19.85 27.42
CA LYS A 694 -28.50 20.14 28.43
C LYS A 694 -27.90 20.37 29.81
N GLU A 695 -26.89 19.63 30.19
CA GLU A 695 -26.23 19.71 31.52
C GLU A 695 -24.72 19.95 31.33
N PRO A 696 -24.20 21.10 31.76
CA PRO A 696 -22.79 21.42 31.58
C PRO A 696 -21.83 20.44 32.30
N ARG A 697 -22.25 19.82 33.39
CA ARG A 697 -21.46 18.81 34.12
C ARG A 697 -21.62 17.41 33.57
N ALA A 698 -22.40 17.23 32.49
CA ALA A 698 -22.58 15.93 31.87
C ALA A 698 -21.26 15.46 31.23
N LEU A 699 -20.94 14.19 31.42
CA LEU A 699 -19.77 13.53 30.91
C LEU A 699 -20.16 12.25 30.20
N LEU A 700 -19.56 12.05 29.01
CA LEU A 700 -19.59 10.74 28.36
C LEU A 700 -18.23 10.06 28.58
N LEU A 701 -18.28 8.79 29.00
CA LEU A 701 -17.06 7.98 29.21
C LEU A 701 -16.93 6.89 28.17
N SER A 702 -15.71 6.57 27.79
CA SER A 702 -15.46 5.32 27.09
C SER A 702 -15.76 4.12 27.97
N ARG A 703 -16.21 3.02 27.37
CA ARG A 703 -16.47 1.77 28.10
C ARG A 703 -15.23 1.31 28.85
N SER A 704 -14.05 1.36 28.22
CA SER A 704 -12.78 1.03 28.85
C SER A 704 -12.51 1.83 30.15
N LEU A 705 -12.84 3.12 30.15
CA LEU A 705 -12.69 3.96 31.35
C LEU A 705 -13.75 3.65 32.40
N ALA A 706 -14.99 3.45 31.97
CA ALA A 706 -16.10 3.12 32.89
C ALA A 706 -15.86 1.78 33.61
N ASP A 707 -15.43 0.77 32.88
CA ASP A 707 -15.05 -0.55 33.42
C ASP A 707 -13.84 -0.45 34.37
N LYS A 708 -12.84 0.38 34.03
CA LYS A 708 -11.67 0.60 34.87
C LYS A 708 -11.99 1.29 36.19
N LEU A 709 -12.86 2.29 36.14
CA LEU A 709 -13.35 3.02 37.34
C LEU A 709 -14.47 2.30 38.07
N GLN A 710 -15.06 1.25 37.49
CA GLN A 710 -16.27 0.56 37.97
C GLN A 710 -17.46 1.53 38.18
N VAL A 711 -17.69 2.39 37.18
CA VAL A 711 -18.70 3.44 37.20
C VAL A 711 -19.83 3.11 36.22
N VAL A 712 -21.05 3.40 36.64
CA VAL A 712 -22.26 3.30 35.81
C VAL A 712 -22.89 4.68 35.57
N GLU A 713 -23.79 4.76 34.61
CA GLU A 713 -24.52 5.99 34.30
C GLU A 713 -25.27 6.53 35.53
N GLY A 714 -25.31 7.86 35.66
CA GLY A 714 -25.87 8.58 36.79
C GLY A 714 -24.94 8.81 37.98
N GLN A 715 -23.76 8.22 38.00
CA GLN A 715 -22.80 8.42 39.08
C GLN A 715 -21.92 9.66 38.85
N THR A 716 -21.43 10.23 39.95
CA THR A 716 -20.54 11.41 39.93
C THR A 716 -19.10 10.95 40.11
N ILE A 717 -18.21 11.41 39.23
CA ILE A 717 -16.78 11.19 39.33
C ILE A 717 -16.02 12.51 39.46
N LEU A 718 -14.77 12.43 39.94
CA LEU A 718 -13.86 13.55 39.97
C LEU A 718 -12.96 13.50 38.76
N LEU A 719 -12.99 14.52 37.92
CA LEU A 719 -12.16 14.68 36.72
C LEU A 719 -11.18 15.83 36.94
N GLY A 720 -9.90 15.59 36.68
CA GLY A 720 -8.84 16.59 36.72
C GLY A 720 -8.13 16.71 35.37
N TRP A 721 -7.74 17.93 34.97
CA TRP A 721 -6.95 18.21 33.77
C TRP A 721 -6.12 19.50 33.94
N GLY A 722 -4.91 19.52 33.35
CA GLY A 722 -3.99 20.66 33.49
C GLY A 722 -3.69 20.99 34.95
N ASP A 723 -3.66 22.26 35.27
CA ASP A 723 -3.47 22.77 36.64
C ASP A 723 -4.81 22.91 37.40
N SER A 724 -5.90 22.40 36.87
CA SER A 724 -7.21 22.53 37.47
C SER A 724 -7.36 21.66 38.72
N ARG A 725 -8.12 22.15 39.70
CA ARG A 725 -8.63 21.30 40.76
C ARG A 725 -9.55 20.23 40.17
N ARG A 726 -9.59 19.06 40.82
CA ARG A 726 -10.55 18.02 40.43
C ARG A 726 -11.97 18.52 40.50
N VAL A 727 -12.73 18.33 39.43
CA VAL A 727 -14.08 18.85 39.23
C VAL A 727 -15.06 17.67 39.25
N GLU A 728 -16.19 17.83 39.92
CA GLU A 728 -17.27 16.85 39.92
C GLU A 728 -18.03 16.87 38.60
N MET A 729 -18.07 15.72 37.94
CA MET A 729 -18.78 15.48 36.68
C MET A 729 -19.73 14.30 36.83
N ILE A 730 -20.87 14.34 36.15
CA ILE A 730 -21.90 13.29 36.20
C ILE A 730 -21.82 12.46 34.92
N VAL A 731 -21.70 11.15 35.05
CA VAL A 731 -21.67 10.22 33.92
C VAL A 731 -23.05 10.07 33.35
N TYR A 732 -23.33 10.61 32.16
CA TYR A 732 -24.63 10.57 31.49
C TYR A 732 -24.74 9.41 30.49
N ALA A 733 -23.65 8.99 29.87
CA ALA A 733 -23.63 7.82 29.01
C ALA A 733 -22.23 7.20 28.89
N ILE A 734 -22.24 5.93 28.54
CA ILE A 734 -21.01 5.16 28.23
C ILE A 734 -20.99 4.86 26.74
N VAL A 735 -19.90 5.20 26.07
CA VAL A 735 -19.74 5.07 24.61
C VAL A 735 -18.62 4.12 24.25
N ASP A 736 -18.85 3.30 23.23
CA ASP A 736 -17.84 2.39 22.70
C ASP A 736 -16.98 3.06 21.62
N TYR A 737 -17.52 4.05 20.92
CA TYR A 737 -16.90 4.76 19.81
C TYR A 737 -17.14 6.26 19.90
N TRP A 738 -16.15 7.07 19.46
CA TRP A 738 -16.29 8.52 19.41
C TRP A 738 -15.43 9.11 18.28
N PRO A 739 -15.90 10.13 17.52
CA PRO A 739 -15.14 10.73 16.42
C PRO A 739 -13.76 11.20 16.86
N GLY A 740 -12.72 10.84 16.09
CA GLY A 740 -11.34 11.23 16.37
C GLY A 740 -10.67 10.48 17.53
N TRP A 741 -11.32 9.50 18.15
CA TRP A 741 -10.75 8.66 19.21
C TRP A 741 -10.73 7.18 18.82
N ASN A 742 -9.64 6.49 19.16
CA ASN A 742 -9.46 5.07 18.87
C ASN A 742 -9.46 4.26 20.17
N PRO A 743 -10.45 3.38 20.42
CA PRO A 743 -10.50 2.52 21.61
C PRO A 743 -9.47 1.39 21.60
N ALA A 744 -8.79 1.12 20.49
CA ALA A 744 -7.84 0.03 20.42
C ALA A 744 -6.62 0.28 21.33
N THR A 745 -6.11 -0.80 21.95
CA THR A 745 -4.89 -0.75 22.75
C THR A 745 -3.70 -0.32 21.92
N VAL A 746 -2.89 0.60 22.41
CA VAL A 746 -1.69 1.12 21.75
C VAL A 746 -0.45 0.63 22.47
N LYS A 747 0.62 0.37 21.72
CA LYS A 747 1.92 0.03 22.30
C LYS A 747 2.46 1.23 23.08
N SER A 748 2.83 1.03 24.34
CA SER A 748 3.42 2.08 25.16
C SER A 748 4.69 2.64 24.50
N THR A 749 4.85 3.96 24.54
CA THR A 749 6.05 4.64 24.02
C THR A 749 7.33 4.23 24.78
N TYR A 750 7.20 3.71 25.99
CA TYR A 750 8.31 3.39 26.88
C TYR A 750 8.48 1.90 27.17
N GLY A 751 7.75 1.00 26.46
CA GLY A 751 7.88 -0.44 26.72
C GLY A 751 7.11 -1.33 25.74
N SER A 752 7.19 -2.64 25.98
CA SER A 752 6.48 -3.67 25.21
C SER A 752 5.02 -3.83 25.65
N ARG A 753 4.54 -3.04 26.61
CA ARG A 753 3.20 -3.20 27.20
C ARG A 753 2.14 -2.53 26.33
N MET A 754 1.03 -3.22 26.13
CA MET A 754 -0.14 -2.66 25.46
C MET A 754 -0.95 -1.87 26.50
N GLU A 755 -1.25 -0.60 26.18
CA GLU A 755 -2.02 0.30 27.05
C GLU A 755 -3.41 0.51 26.48
N GLU A 756 -4.41 0.37 27.33
CA GLU A 756 -5.80 0.70 27.00
C GLU A 756 -5.95 2.21 26.86
N GLN A 757 -6.77 2.63 25.90
CA GLN A 757 -7.06 4.02 25.67
C GLN A 757 -8.36 4.43 26.39
N TYR A 758 -8.33 5.56 27.07
CA TYR A 758 -9.46 6.07 27.84
C TYR A 758 -9.93 7.41 27.27
N LEU A 759 -11.25 7.62 27.23
CA LEU A 759 -11.87 8.86 26.75
C LEU A 759 -12.89 9.39 27.76
N ALA A 760 -12.88 10.69 27.90
CA ALA A 760 -13.91 11.48 28.59
C ALA A 760 -14.33 12.64 27.67
N VAL A 761 -15.62 12.80 27.38
CA VAL A 761 -16.16 13.87 26.55
C VAL A 761 -17.03 14.78 27.39
N ALA A 762 -16.73 16.08 27.37
CA ALA A 762 -17.37 17.10 28.19
C ALA A 762 -17.77 18.34 27.39
N ASN A 763 -18.61 19.18 27.99
CA ASN A 763 -19.01 20.48 27.44
C ASN A 763 -17.83 21.46 27.45
N LEU A 764 -17.43 21.99 26.29
CA LEU A 764 -16.26 22.86 26.14
C LEU A 764 -16.39 24.16 26.95
N PRO A 765 -17.47 24.95 26.90
CA PRO A 765 -17.68 26.12 27.73
C PRO A 765 -17.44 25.84 29.22
N PHE A 766 -17.95 24.71 29.74
CA PHE A 766 -17.74 24.32 31.13
C PHE A 766 -16.28 23.99 31.45
N VAL A 767 -15.62 23.25 30.54
CA VAL A 767 -14.20 22.92 30.68
C VAL A 767 -13.35 24.20 30.68
N GLN A 768 -13.63 25.15 29.78
CA GLN A 768 -12.90 26.43 29.70
C GLN A 768 -13.14 27.34 30.90
N ASP A 769 -14.32 27.28 31.52
CA ASP A 769 -14.60 28.03 32.75
C ASP A 769 -13.74 27.57 33.96
N LYS A 770 -13.36 26.30 33.98
CA LYS A 770 -12.56 25.67 35.06
C LYS A 770 -11.08 25.76 34.88
N ILE A 771 -10.62 25.97 33.65
CA ILE A 771 -9.21 26.18 33.29
C ILE A 771 -9.06 27.56 32.63
N ARG A 772 -7.82 28.04 32.53
CA ARG A 772 -7.51 29.20 31.69
C ARG A 772 -7.68 28.83 30.22
N GLN A 773 -7.74 29.86 29.38
CA GLN A 773 -7.76 29.66 27.93
C GLN A 773 -6.51 28.91 27.49
N GLU A 774 -6.71 27.70 26.92
CA GLU A 774 -5.65 26.84 26.34
C GLU A 774 -5.89 26.63 24.85
N PRO A 775 -4.82 26.45 24.06
CA PRO A 775 -4.96 26.19 22.62
C PRO A 775 -5.79 24.94 22.33
N TYR A 776 -6.85 25.11 21.56
CA TYR A 776 -7.72 24.05 21.07
C TYR A 776 -7.46 23.71 19.60
N GLU A 777 -7.99 22.61 19.13
CA GLU A 777 -8.06 22.25 17.72
C GLU A 777 -9.30 22.87 17.09
N VAL A 778 -9.17 23.31 15.85
CA VAL A 778 -10.30 23.71 15.01
C VAL A 778 -10.61 22.56 14.06
N TRP A 779 -11.81 22.02 14.20
CA TRP A 779 -12.31 21.01 13.30
C TRP A 779 -13.19 21.66 12.25
N ILE A 780 -13.00 21.30 10.98
CA ILE A 780 -13.64 21.96 9.85
C ILE A 780 -14.32 20.89 8.97
N LYS A 781 -15.56 21.17 8.61
CA LYS A 781 -16.30 20.48 7.56
C LYS A 781 -16.23 21.33 6.29
N MET A 782 -15.79 20.74 5.20
CA MET A 782 -15.69 21.39 3.91
C MET A 782 -17.02 21.28 3.13
N LYS A 783 -17.34 22.31 2.34
CA LYS A 783 -18.45 22.23 1.37
C LYS A 783 -18.19 21.12 0.36
N GLU A 784 -19.24 20.46 -0.08
CA GLU A 784 -19.14 19.39 -1.06
C GLU A 784 -18.49 19.88 -2.36
N GLY A 785 -17.44 19.21 -2.81
CA GLY A 785 -16.68 19.61 -3.99
C GLY A 785 -15.63 20.72 -3.78
N ALA A 786 -15.54 21.34 -2.61
CA ALA A 786 -14.55 22.39 -2.35
C ALA A 786 -13.11 21.85 -2.36
N SER A 787 -12.18 22.68 -2.87
CA SER A 787 -10.75 22.39 -2.86
C SER A 787 -10.11 22.78 -1.54
N SER A 788 -9.29 21.90 -0.96
CA SER A 788 -8.49 22.24 0.23
C SER A 788 -7.44 23.32 -0.05
N GLU A 789 -7.05 23.52 -1.32
CA GLU A 789 -6.08 24.55 -1.71
C GLU A 789 -6.60 25.96 -1.44
N SER A 790 -7.89 26.21 -1.67
CA SER A 790 -8.52 27.49 -1.40
C SER A 790 -8.48 27.86 0.08
N LEU A 791 -8.69 26.86 0.95
CA LEU A 791 -8.58 27.02 2.40
C LEU A 791 -7.14 27.33 2.81
N TYR A 792 -6.14 26.62 2.24
CA TYR A 792 -4.73 26.88 2.58
C TYR A 792 -4.28 28.27 2.16
N LYS A 793 -4.69 28.75 0.97
CA LYS A 793 -4.44 30.12 0.54
C LYS A 793 -5.11 31.15 1.44
N GLY A 794 -6.33 30.86 1.90
CA GLY A 794 -7.02 31.74 2.87
C GLY A 794 -6.29 31.83 4.21
N LEU A 795 -5.82 30.70 4.76
CA LEU A 795 -5.02 30.67 5.99
C LEU A 795 -3.69 31.44 5.86
N GLU A 796 -3.04 31.32 4.71
CA GLU A 796 -1.80 32.04 4.40
C GLU A 796 -2.04 33.56 4.27
N GLN A 797 -3.12 33.97 3.61
CA GLN A 797 -3.50 35.39 3.46
C GLN A 797 -3.80 36.05 4.80
N GLU A 798 -4.45 35.33 5.72
CA GLU A 798 -4.73 35.76 7.08
C GLU A 798 -3.51 35.65 8.02
N GLY A 799 -2.40 35.12 7.53
CA GLY A 799 -1.14 35.04 8.31
C GLY A 799 -1.22 34.08 9.50
N VAL A 800 -2.10 33.11 9.48
CA VAL A 800 -2.28 32.12 10.56
C VAL A 800 -1.10 31.14 10.58
N LYS A 801 -0.32 31.15 11.67
CA LYS A 801 0.70 30.16 11.92
C LYS A 801 0.08 28.90 12.49
N LEU A 802 0.40 27.76 11.89
CA LEU A 802 -0.16 26.47 12.27
C LEU A 802 0.86 25.60 12.97
N ALA A 803 0.52 25.10 14.15
CA ALA A 803 1.26 24.04 14.84
C ALA A 803 0.91 22.65 14.29
N MET A 804 -0.33 22.45 13.82
CA MET A 804 -0.81 21.20 13.24
C MET A 804 -1.83 21.47 12.14
N LEU A 805 -1.74 20.71 11.05
CA LEU A 805 -2.73 20.68 9.97
C LEU A 805 -2.86 19.25 9.42
N ASN A 806 -4.02 18.68 9.62
CA ASN A 806 -4.36 17.34 9.13
C ASN A 806 -5.60 17.42 8.23
N ASN A 807 -5.54 16.77 7.07
CA ASN A 807 -6.60 16.74 6.08
C ASN A 807 -6.99 15.29 5.76
N ALA A 808 -8.23 14.91 6.06
CA ALA A 808 -8.73 13.56 5.85
C ALA A 808 -8.66 13.13 4.37
N LYS A 809 -9.07 14.02 3.45
CA LYS A 809 -9.01 13.76 2.01
C LYS A 809 -7.59 13.49 1.52
N GLN A 810 -6.62 14.26 2.01
CA GLN A 810 -5.22 14.08 1.67
C GLN A 810 -4.67 12.77 2.23
N GLN A 811 -5.03 12.38 3.46
CA GLN A 811 -4.66 11.10 4.04
C GLN A 811 -5.27 9.92 3.27
N VAL A 812 -6.53 10.01 2.87
CA VAL A 812 -7.18 9.00 2.01
C VAL A 812 -6.42 8.84 0.69
N ILE A 813 -6.07 9.97 0.04
CA ILE A 813 -5.28 9.94 -1.20
C ILE A 813 -3.90 9.30 -0.95
N GLN A 814 -3.25 9.61 0.15
CA GLN A 814 -1.94 9.06 0.50
C GLN A 814 -2.02 7.54 0.72
N VAL A 815 -3.01 7.06 1.45
CA VAL A 815 -3.21 5.62 1.68
C VAL A 815 -3.57 4.90 0.38
N LYS A 816 -4.50 5.44 -0.43
CA LYS A 816 -4.84 4.87 -1.76
C LYS A 816 -3.64 4.85 -2.72
N ASN A 817 -2.66 5.73 -2.52
CA ASN A 817 -1.41 5.80 -3.29
C ASN A 817 -0.31 4.90 -2.75
N SER A 818 -0.51 4.21 -1.63
CA SER A 818 0.48 3.25 -1.14
C SER A 818 0.59 2.03 -2.05
N ALA A 819 1.74 1.35 -2.05
CA ALA A 819 2.00 0.20 -2.92
C ALA A 819 0.94 -0.88 -2.76
N PHE A 820 0.55 -1.18 -1.52
CA PHE A 820 -0.44 -2.19 -1.21
C PHE A 820 -1.79 -1.90 -1.88
N TYR A 821 -2.34 -0.70 -1.71
CA TYR A 821 -3.64 -0.33 -2.29
C TYR A 821 -3.59 -0.20 -3.81
N LEU A 822 -2.51 0.34 -4.37
CA LEU A 822 -2.30 0.39 -5.82
C LEU A 822 -2.22 -1.01 -6.43
N GLY A 823 -1.45 -1.91 -5.80
CA GLY A 823 -1.33 -3.29 -6.24
C GLY A 823 -2.65 -4.05 -6.15
N LEU A 824 -3.35 -3.91 -5.04
CA LEU A 824 -4.63 -4.57 -4.81
C LEU A 824 -5.70 -4.08 -5.80
N ASN A 825 -5.94 -2.78 -5.86
CA ASN A 825 -6.95 -2.18 -6.74
C ASN A 825 -6.64 -2.45 -8.22
N GLY A 826 -5.38 -2.27 -8.60
CA GLY A 826 -4.91 -2.53 -9.95
C GLY A 826 -5.09 -4.00 -10.34
N SER A 827 -4.63 -4.94 -9.49
CA SER A 827 -4.71 -6.38 -9.76
C SER A 827 -6.15 -6.86 -9.85
N LEU A 828 -7.04 -6.43 -8.95
CA LEU A 828 -8.45 -6.80 -8.97
C LEU A 828 -9.17 -6.20 -10.17
N THR A 829 -8.91 -4.94 -10.52
CA THR A 829 -9.46 -4.28 -11.72
C THR A 829 -8.98 -4.95 -12.99
N LEU A 830 -7.68 -5.21 -13.10
CA LEU A 830 -7.09 -5.88 -14.26
C LEU A 830 -7.63 -7.30 -14.40
N GLY A 831 -7.70 -8.04 -13.30
CA GLY A 831 -8.26 -9.38 -13.25
C GLY A 831 -9.69 -9.41 -13.76
N PHE A 832 -10.52 -8.48 -13.31
CA PHE A 832 -11.90 -8.33 -13.76
C PHE A 832 -11.99 -8.02 -15.27
N LEU A 833 -11.22 -7.04 -15.76
CA LEU A 833 -11.22 -6.67 -17.17
C LEU A 833 -10.73 -7.81 -18.08
N LEU A 834 -9.65 -8.49 -17.68
CA LEU A 834 -9.14 -9.65 -18.42
C LEU A 834 -10.11 -10.82 -18.39
N SER A 835 -10.77 -11.08 -17.27
CA SER A 835 -11.77 -12.11 -17.16
C SER A 835 -12.96 -11.85 -18.11
N MET A 836 -13.43 -10.61 -18.17
CA MET A 836 -14.48 -10.21 -19.11
C MET A 836 -14.05 -10.37 -20.57
N LEU A 837 -12.84 -9.88 -20.91
CA LEU A 837 -12.31 -9.99 -22.27
C LEU A 837 -12.21 -11.45 -22.72
N VAL A 838 -11.61 -12.30 -21.88
CA VAL A 838 -11.41 -13.72 -22.18
C VAL A 838 -12.75 -14.46 -22.26
N THR A 839 -13.72 -14.10 -21.42
CA THR A 839 -15.10 -14.63 -21.48
C THR A 839 -15.79 -14.27 -22.79
N PHE A 840 -15.69 -13.02 -23.20
CA PHE A 840 -16.25 -12.57 -24.46
C PHE A 840 -15.66 -13.34 -25.66
N ILE A 841 -14.32 -13.44 -25.73
CA ILE A 841 -13.63 -14.17 -26.79
C ILE A 841 -14.01 -15.65 -26.76
N GLY A 842 -13.99 -16.29 -25.60
CA GLY A 842 -14.35 -17.70 -25.42
C GLY A 842 -15.80 -18.01 -25.82
N TYR A 843 -16.72 -17.11 -25.45
CA TYR A 843 -18.13 -17.21 -25.81
C TYR A 843 -18.36 -17.11 -27.33
N VAL A 844 -17.80 -16.07 -27.97
CA VAL A 844 -17.91 -15.88 -29.41
C VAL A 844 -17.30 -17.06 -30.15
N LEU A 845 -16.11 -17.49 -29.75
CA LEU A 845 -15.43 -18.63 -30.35
C LEU A 845 -16.26 -19.93 -30.26
N TYR A 846 -16.79 -20.22 -29.08
CA TYR A 846 -17.61 -21.40 -28.86
C TYR A 846 -18.83 -21.42 -29.81
N TRP A 847 -19.54 -20.30 -29.91
CA TRP A 847 -20.73 -20.22 -30.77
C TRP A 847 -20.41 -20.29 -32.26
N VAL A 848 -19.35 -19.63 -32.73
CA VAL A 848 -18.89 -19.71 -34.12
C VAL A 848 -18.57 -21.15 -34.51
N LEU A 849 -17.91 -21.89 -33.62
CA LEU A 849 -17.54 -23.30 -33.86
C LEU A 849 -18.73 -24.24 -33.78
N THR A 850 -19.59 -24.09 -32.79
CA THR A 850 -20.79 -24.92 -32.60
C THR A 850 -21.74 -24.78 -33.78
N LEU A 851 -21.93 -23.53 -34.27
CA LEU A 851 -22.70 -23.33 -35.51
C LEU A 851 -22.07 -23.99 -36.72
N GLY A 852 -20.76 -23.93 -36.87
CA GLY A 852 -20.01 -24.60 -37.92
C GLY A 852 -20.23 -26.12 -37.93
N ALA A 853 -20.26 -26.74 -36.76
CA ALA A 853 -20.47 -28.17 -36.58
C ALA A 853 -21.93 -28.59 -36.83
N ARG A 854 -22.91 -27.69 -36.69
CA ARG A 854 -24.36 -27.96 -36.83
C ARG A 854 -24.98 -27.44 -38.11
N LYS A 855 -24.17 -27.05 -39.10
CA LYS A 855 -24.65 -26.52 -40.40
C LYS A 855 -25.65 -27.43 -41.06
N LEU A 856 -25.39 -28.75 -41.11
CA LEU A 856 -26.29 -29.74 -41.66
C LEU A 856 -27.64 -29.78 -40.94
N GLN A 857 -27.66 -29.76 -39.61
CA GLN A 857 -28.90 -29.81 -38.82
C GLN A 857 -29.80 -28.58 -39.11
N TYR A 858 -29.21 -27.39 -39.16
CA TYR A 858 -29.97 -26.17 -39.47
C TYR A 858 -30.39 -26.10 -40.94
N GLY A 859 -29.58 -26.67 -41.85
CA GLY A 859 -29.96 -26.86 -43.26
C GLY A 859 -31.19 -27.72 -43.41
N VAL A 860 -31.25 -28.85 -42.71
CA VAL A 860 -32.42 -29.77 -42.70
C VAL A 860 -33.65 -29.07 -42.09
N PHE A 861 -33.52 -28.31 -41.00
CA PHE A 861 -34.65 -27.58 -40.44
C PHE A 861 -35.22 -26.53 -41.43
N ARG A 862 -34.34 -25.82 -42.16
CA ARG A 862 -34.77 -24.91 -43.23
C ARG A 862 -35.43 -25.61 -44.42
N ALA A 863 -34.91 -26.78 -44.81
CA ALA A 863 -35.51 -27.60 -45.86
C ALA A 863 -36.89 -28.13 -45.46
N MET A 864 -37.13 -28.41 -44.19
CA MET A 864 -38.42 -28.78 -43.59
C MET A 864 -39.40 -27.60 -43.48
N GLY A 865 -39.07 -26.38 -43.98
CA GLY A 865 -39.95 -25.24 -44.00
C GLY A 865 -39.90 -24.34 -42.73
N MET A 866 -38.94 -24.54 -41.83
CA MET A 866 -38.83 -23.69 -40.63
C MET A 866 -38.35 -22.28 -41.00
N PRO A 867 -39.11 -21.22 -40.63
CA PRO A 867 -38.75 -19.86 -40.98
C PRO A 867 -37.50 -19.38 -40.22
N PHE A 868 -36.74 -18.47 -40.85
CA PHE A 868 -35.49 -17.95 -40.24
C PHE A 868 -35.68 -17.40 -38.81
N ARG A 869 -36.82 -16.71 -38.55
CA ARG A 869 -37.13 -16.20 -37.21
C ARG A 869 -37.24 -17.27 -36.14
N GLN A 870 -37.80 -18.42 -36.46
CA GLN A 870 -37.88 -19.56 -35.50
C GLN A 870 -36.53 -20.18 -35.24
N LEU A 871 -35.67 -20.31 -36.28
CA LEU A 871 -34.29 -20.78 -36.08
C LEU A 871 -33.48 -19.83 -35.24
N LEU A 872 -33.60 -18.53 -35.48
CA LEU A 872 -32.95 -17.52 -34.66
C LEU A 872 -33.46 -17.57 -33.21
N ALA A 873 -34.78 -17.77 -33.00
CA ALA A 873 -35.35 -17.92 -31.67
C ALA A 873 -34.83 -19.19 -30.94
N ILE A 874 -34.66 -20.31 -31.63
CA ILE A 874 -34.06 -21.54 -31.06
C ILE A 874 -32.64 -21.24 -30.57
N LEU A 875 -31.83 -20.57 -31.40
CA LEU A 875 -30.45 -20.22 -31.05
C LEU A 875 -30.40 -19.18 -29.93
N ALA A 876 -31.29 -18.20 -29.92
CA ALA A 876 -31.39 -17.23 -28.85
C ALA A 876 -31.78 -17.89 -27.50
N TRP A 877 -32.77 -18.82 -27.51
CA TRP A 877 -33.11 -19.59 -26.32
C TRP A 877 -31.97 -20.49 -25.87
N GLU A 878 -31.23 -21.10 -26.80
CA GLU A 878 -30.07 -21.94 -26.50
C GLU A 878 -28.98 -21.11 -25.80
N GLN A 879 -28.69 -19.88 -26.28
CA GLN A 879 -27.75 -18.97 -25.66
C GLN A 879 -28.23 -18.53 -24.27
N LEU A 880 -29.50 -18.21 -24.14
CA LEU A 880 -30.07 -17.80 -22.85
C LEU A 880 -30.02 -18.94 -21.82
N LEU A 881 -30.41 -20.15 -22.21
CA LEU A 881 -30.38 -21.31 -21.32
C LEU A 881 -28.96 -21.79 -20.97
N THR A 882 -27.97 -21.56 -21.80
CA THR A 882 -26.58 -21.96 -21.52
C THR A 882 -25.79 -20.81 -20.87
N PHE A 883 -25.62 -19.73 -21.58
CA PHE A 883 -24.81 -18.59 -21.09
C PHE A 883 -25.55 -17.79 -20.02
N GLY A 884 -26.84 -17.49 -20.19
CA GLY A 884 -27.65 -16.75 -19.22
C GLY A 884 -27.79 -17.49 -17.88
N VAL A 885 -28.01 -18.82 -17.93
CA VAL A 885 -28.08 -19.63 -16.69
C VAL A 885 -26.70 -19.76 -16.04
N ALA A 886 -25.64 -19.96 -16.81
CA ALA A 886 -24.27 -19.99 -16.26
C ALA A 886 -23.91 -18.67 -15.56
N PHE A 887 -24.36 -17.55 -16.13
CA PHE A 887 -24.22 -16.24 -15.51
C PHE A 887 -24.99 -16.14 -14.17
N ALA A 888 -26.25 -16.55 -14.14
CA ALA A 888 -27.04 -16.53 -12.92
C ALA A 888 -26.40 -17.40 -11.82
N ILE A 889 -25.88 -18.58 -12.19
CA ILE A 889 -25.13 -19.45 -11.28
C ILE A 889 -23.85 -18.73 -10.79
N GLY A 890 -23.12 -18.07 -11.68
CA GLY A 890 -21.90 -17.33 -11.34
C GLY A 890 -22.16 -16.16 -10.37
N MET A 891 -23.24 -15.41 -10.60
CA MET A 891 -23.68 -14.33 -9.70
C MET A 891 -24.06 -14.85 -8.31
N THR A 892 -24.81 -15.95 -8.23
CA THR A 892 -25.17 -16.56 -6.94
C THR A 892 -23.95 -17.12 -6.23
N ALA A 893 -23.06 -17.81 -6.95
CA ALA A 893 -21.80 -18.31 -6.40
C ALA A 893 -20.91 -17.18 -5.89
N GLY A 894 -20.78 -16.08 -6.63
CA GLY A 894 -20.02 -14.90 -6.24
C GLY A 894 -20.61 -14.20 -5.01
N LYS A 895 -21.93 -14.01 -4.93
CA LYS A 895 -22.58 -13.43 -3.75
C LYS A 895 -22.40 -14.30 -2.49
N LEU A 896 -22.54 -15.61 -2.62
CA LEU A 896 -22.29 -16.56 -1.52
C LEU A 896 -20.80 -16.54 -1.10
N ALA A 897 -19.91 -16.54 -2.07
CA ALA A 897 -18.47 -16.41 -1.77
C ALA A 897 -18.15 -15.10 -1.03
N ASN A 898 -18.77 -13.97 -1.44
CA ASN A 898 -18.60 -12.69 -0.76
C ASN A 898 -19.09 -12.76 0.70
N SER A 899 -20.28 -13.29 0.94
CA SER A 899 -20.83 -13.37 2.31
C SER A 899 -20.04 -14.30 3.23
N LEU A 900 -19.43 -15.38 2.69
CA LEU A 900 -18.71 -16.37 3.48
C LEU A 900 -17.23 -15.98 3.72
N PHE A 901 -16.57 -15.41 2.73
CA PHE A 901 -15.12 -15.26 2.75
C PHE A 901 -14.62 -13.81 2.86
N LEU A 902 -15.40 -12.79 2.49
CA LEU A 902 -14.96 -11.40 2.67
C LEU A 902 -14.84 -10.99 4.15
N PRO A 903 -15.71 -11.43 5.08
CA PRO A 903 -15.51 -11.15 6.51
C PRO A 903 -14.16 -11.66 7.02
N ALA A 904 -13.69 -12.75 6.40
CA ALA A 904 -12.40 -13.36 6.66
C ALA A 904 -11.21 -12.41 6.43
N LEU A 905 -11.35 -11.47 5.54
CA LEU A 905 -10.31 -10.50 5.20
C LEU A 905 -10.02 -9.53 6.36
N SER A 906 -10.99 -9.33 7.28
CA SER A 906 -10.81 -8.46 8.45
C SER A 906 -9.62 -8.88 9.32
N LEU A 907 -9.42 -10.17 9.53
CA LEU A 907 -8.33 -10.69 10.35
C LEU A 907 -6.94 -10.42 9.75
N TYR A 908 -6.82 -10.59 8.42
CA TYR A 908 -5.54 -10.40 7.73
C TYR A 908 -5.15 -8.93 7.56
N LEU A 909 -6.14 -8.06 7.50
CA LEU A 909 -5.91 -6.62 7.49
C LEU A 909 -5.72 -6.04 8.91
N HIS A 910 -5.61 -6.91 9.94
CA HIS A 910 -5.60 -6.52 11.36
C HIS A 910 -6.83 -5.66 11.72
N ALA A 911 -7.94 -5.92 11.06
CA ALA A 911 -9.15 -5.13 11.17
C ALA A 911 -9.95 -5.42 12.44
N ASP A 912 -9.61 -6.48 13.20
CA ASP A 912 -10.25 -6.79 14.48
C ASP A 912 -10.02 -5.71 15.56
N LYS A 913 -8.91 -4.95 15.39
CA LYS A 913 -8.57 -3.78 16.22
C LYS A 913 -8.83 -2.46 15.48
N GLN A 914 -9.44 -2.50 14.29
CA GLN A 914 -9.73 -1.30 13.52
C GLN A 914 -11.07 -0.70 13.93
N VAL A 915 -11.08 0.60 14.00
CA VAL A 915 -12.30 1.38 14.27
C VAL A 915 -12.51 2.33 13.07
N PRO A 916 -13.68 2.33 12.47
CA PRO A 916 -14.87 1.50 12.70
C PRO A 916 -14.68 0.00 12.40
N PRO A 917 -15.55 -0.89 12.93
CA PRO A 917 -15.52 -2.31 12.62
C PRO A 917 -15.61 -2.55 11.10
N PHE A 918 -14.93 -3.59 10.64
CA PHE A 918 -14.89 -3.96 9.23
C PHE A 918 -16.27 -4.41 8.73
N THR A 919 -16.75 -3.79 7.66
CA THR A 919 -18.04 -4.11 7.03
C THR A 919 -17.84 -4.54 5.58
N VAL A 920 -18.54 -5.62 5.18
CA VAL A 920 -18.56 -6.07 3.79
C VAL A 920 -19.48 -5.19 2.97
N ILE A 921 -18.97 -4.64 1.88
CA ILE A 921 -19.69 -3.67 1.06
C ILE A 921 -19.84 -4.22 -0.36
N SER A 922 -21.10 -4.25 -0.83
CA SER A 922 -21.44 -4.53 -2.21
C SER A 922 -22.25 -3.37 -2.76
N ARG A 923 -21.76 -2.75 -3.83
CA ARG A 923 -22.44 -1.63 -4.49
C ARG A 923 -23.30 -2.15 -5.65
N PRO A 924 -24.59 -1.74 -5.76
CA PRO A 924 -25.44 -2.10 -6.89
C PRO A 924 -24.87 -1.68 -8.24
N GLN A 925 -24.07 -0.62 -8.29
CA GLN A 925 -23.43 -0.11 -9.50
C GLN A 925 -22.45 -1.12 -10.11
N ASP A 926 -21.68 -1.83 -9.30
CA ASP A 926 -20.74 -2.84 -9.77
C ASP A 926 -21.48 -4.05 -10.35
N GLU A 927 -22.60 -4.44 -9.75
CA GLU A 927 -23.50 -5.45 -10.31
C GLU A 927 -24.08 -5.00 -11.66
N GLN A 928 -24.50 -3.75 -11.78
CA GLN A 928 -25.04 -3.19 -13.03
C GLN A 928 -24.00 -3.23 -14.18
N ILE A 929 -22.72 -2.96 -13.90
CA ILE A 929 -21.65 -3.08 -14.89
C ILE A 929 -21.57 -4.52 -15.41
N ILE A 930 -21.61 -5.51 -14.50
CA ILE A 930 -21.59 -6.93 -14.88
C ILE A 930 -22.82 -7.31 -15.69
N TYR A 931 -24.03 -6.90 -15.27
CA TYR A 931 -25.27 -7.14 -16.02
C TYR A 931 -25.21 -6.52 -17.41
N THR A 932 -24.75 -5.28 -17.53
CA THR A 932 -24.63 -4.57 -18.80
C THR A 932 -23.66 -5.27 -19.74
N PHE A 933 -22.48 -5.66 -19.25
CA PHE A 933 -21.49 -6.38 -20.04
C PHE A 933 -22.06 -7.68 -20.61
N ILE A 934 -22.80 -8.41 -19.82
CA ILE A 934 -23.38 -9.69 -20.24
C ILE A 934 -24.52 -9.51 -21.21
N ALA A 935 -25.39 -8.54 -20.97
CA ALA A 935 -26.44 -8.19 -21.93
C ALA A 935 -25.84 -7.82 -23.31
N VAL A 936 -24.81 -7.00 -23.32
CA VAL A 936 -24.07 -6.63 -24.53
C VAL A 936 -23.43 -7.86 -25.18
N THR A 937 -22.79 -8.74 -24.40
CA THR A 937 -22.17 -9.97 -24.90
C THR A 937 -23.21 -10.88 -25.56
N LEU A 938 -24.38 -11.08 -24.91
CA LEU A 938 -25.48 -11.86 -25.46
C LEU A 938 -26.02 -11.27 -26.77
N VAL A 939 -26.27 -9.94 -26.82
CA VAL A 939 -26.76 -9.26 -28.02
C VAL A 939 -25.78 -9.39 -29.18
N ILE A 940 -24.48 -9.17 -28.91
CA ILE A 940 -23.43 -9.34 -29.94
C ILE A 940 -23.37 -10.80 -30.39
N GLY A 941 -23.43 -11.74 -29.45
CA GLY A 941 -23.44 -13.16 -29.78
C GLY A 941 -24.62 -13.58 -30.63
N ILE A 942 -25.85 -13.18 -30.30
CA ILE A 942 -27.05 -13.42 -31.11
C ILE A 942 -26.89 -12.79 -32.50
N GLY A 943 -26.34 -11.56 -32.56
CA GLY A 943 -26.06 -10.88 -33.80
C GLY A 943 -25.07 -11.63 -34.70
N ILE A 944 -23.93 -12.07 -34.16
CA ILE A 944 -22.92 -12.86 -34.89
C ILE A 944 -23.53 -14.15 -35.43
N VAL A 945 -24.24 -14.87 -34.56
CA VAL A 945 -24.92 -16.12 -34.90
C VAL A 945 -25.98 -15.89 -35.97
N GLY A 946 -26.76 -14.82 -35.88
CA GLY A 946 -27.74 -14.44 -36.86
C GLY A 946 -27.11 -14.15 -38.24
N ILE A 947 -26.02 -13.41 -38.28
CA ILE A 947 -25.25 -13.08 -39.50
C ILE A 947 -24.69 -14.38 -40.13
N LEU A 948 -24.11 -15.24 -39.33
CA LEU A 948 -23.56 -16.52 -39.83
C LEU A 948 -24.66 -17.41 -40.38
N LEU A 949 -25.79 -17.47 -39.69
CA LEU A 949 -26.95 -18.28 -40.16
C LEU A 949 -27.57 -17.69 -41.43
N SER A 950 -27.65 -16.37 -41.59
CA SER A 950 -28.20 -15.72 -42.79
C SER A 950 -27.33 -15.95 -44.02
N ARG A 951 -26.03 -16.10 -43.87
CA ARG A 951 -25.06 -16.38 -44.94
C ARG A 951 -25.00 -17.87 -45.35
N MET A 952 -25.72 -18.74 -44.68
CA MET A 952 -25.74 -20.19 -45.00
C MET A 952 -26.62 -20.44 -46.24
N GLN A 953 -26.03 -20.95 -47.30
CA GLN A 953 -26.75 -21.42 -48.53
C GLN A 953 -27.27 -22.82 -48.29
N ILE A 954 -28.60 -23.02 -48.43
CA ILE A 954 -29.30 -24.27 -48.12
C ILE A 954 -28.77 -25.46 -48.96
N HIS A 955 -28.55 -25.22 -50.28
CA HIS A 955 -28.07 -26.24 -51.21
C HIS A 955 -26.66 -26.76 -50.85
N GLN A 956 -25.77 -25.91 -50.29
CA GLN A 956 -24.46 -26.36 -49.86
C GLN A 956 -24.53 -27.16 -48.56
N ALA A 957 -25.48 -26.83 -47.67
CA ALA A 957 -25.64 -27.55 -46.42
C ALA A 957 -26.17 -28.97 -46.61
N VAL A 958 -27.05 -29.17 -47.61
CA VAL A 958 -27.60 -30.51 -47.91
C VAL A 958 -26.56 -31.38 -48.65
N LYS A 959 -25.77 -30.78 -49.57
CA LYS A 959 -24.71 -31.49 -50.30
C LYS A 959 -23.56 -32.03 -49.41
N LEU A 960 -23.29 -31.36 -48.28
CA LEU A 960 -22.33 -31.80 -47.24
C LEU A 960 -22.81 -33.01 -46.44
N GLY A 961 -24.03 -33.47 -46.61
CA GLY A 961 -24.58 -34.66 -45.95
C GLY A 961 -24.46 -35.95 -46.79
N GLU A 962 -24.05 -35.86 -48.07
CA GLU A 962 -23.81 -37.01 -48.96
C GLU A 962 -22.35 -37.48 -48.96
N ASP A 963 -21.38 -36.68 -48.42
CA ASP A 963 -20.00 -37.07 -48.16
C ASP A 963 -19.82 -37.50 -46.66
#